data_a3b2375c448e247500c1d1a6915235df
#
_entry.id   a3b2375c448e247500c1d1a6915235df
#
_cell.length_a   1.000
_cell.length_b   1.000
_cell.length_c   1.000
_cell.angle_alpha   90.00
_cell.angle_beta   90.00
_cell.angle_gamma   90.00
#
_symmetry.space_group_name_H-M   'P 1'
#
loop_
_entity.id
_entity.type
_entity.pdbx_description
1 polymer ?
#
loop_
_entity_poly.entity_id
_entity_poly.type
_entity_poly.pdbx_seq_one_letter_code
_entity_poly.pdbx_strand_id
1 'polypeptide(L)'
;MKFFASCGKGLEYLLVDELLALGCAKATATVAGANAEGDLRDAQRAVLWSRLASRVLWPLAEFDCPDEHALYAGVAALSWQEHLQPRQTLAVDAHVSGSAITHARYAAQRVKDAVVDTLRVQTGARPDVDLEAPDLRLNLVVRKGRAVLSVDLGGGPLHRRGWRREQGEAPLKETLAAAMLLRGDWPRLYREGGMLLDPMCGSGTLLIEGALMAAEVAPGLQRHGDVPPTRWPGFDTATWQALRGEARARAETGFAALRPAFFGRDVDPHAIRAARANAQVAGVAQAMDWQVADIARLRDDTMLSSRHSGEGGNPGPLSPWKKPMDARFGGNDEQNAGTQKADTTPSPARGLVACNPPYDLRLAADPALYRALGDALKATVPDWRASLLCGSRDLARATGLRAAKTYQLFNGAIECTLLVVDPVLAPARAHDEAPVVLSDGATMVANRLRRNLRKLKNWREREGIACFRAYDADLPEYAAAIDVYATDEAAPRTFLHVQEYAAPADIPEDLQRRRLRDLLAAAREVFGVPREHIALKTRARGKGGSKYGQFEARGELLVVREGRARLKVNLFDYLDTGLFLDHRPMRLRLFEEAHDARFLNLFGYTGAATVHAGLGGARQTTTVDLSATYLEWCADNLRENDLGGTRHRLVQADALAWLEADTHEYDLVFCDPPTFSNSKRARDFDVQASHVRLLRAAVARLSADGVLYFSNNYRRFRLDEDAVAAFAWCEEITAQTIPPDFARDARIHRCWRLGRRA
;
A
#
# COMPACT_ATOMS: atom_id res chain seq x y z
N MET A 1 -8.70 -22.88 27.26
CA MET A 1 -9.76 -21.90 26.95
C MET A 1 -9.31 -20.97 25.83
N LYS A 2 -10.21 -20.17 25.28
CA LYS A 2 -9.85 -19.15 24.27
C LYS A 2 -10.02 -17.77 24.87
N PHE A 3 -9.07 -16.87 24.61
CA PHE A 3 -9.19 -15.45 24.93
C PHE A 3 -8.84 -14.61 23.70
N PHE A 4 -9.23 -13.33 23.72
CA PHE A 4 -9.00 -12.43 22.61
C PHE A 4 -8.03 -11.31 23.00
N ALA A 5 -6.98 -11.11 22.21
CA ALA A 5 -6.09 -9.96 22.32
C ALA A 5 -6.36 -9.01 21.13
N SER A 6 -6.82 -7.78 21.43
CA SER A 6 -7.03 -6.77 20.41
C SER A 6 -5.76 -6.03 20.07
N CYS A 7 -5.60 -5.55 18.83
CA CYS A 7 -4.49 -4.69 18.41
C CYS A 7 -4.93 -3.66 17.37
N GLY A 8 -4.02 -2.77 17.00
CA GLY A 8 -4.21 -1.89 15.85
C GLY A 8 -4.28 -2.68 14.55
N LYS A 9 -5.09 -2.20 13.60
CA LYS A 9 -5.21 -2.82 12.27
C LYS A 9 -3.84 -2.85 11.57
N GLY A 10 -3.49 -4.00 10.98
CA GLY A 10 -2.21 -4.27 10.33
C GLY A 10 -1.15 -4.90 11.27
N LEU A 11 -1.48 -5.08 12.56
CA LEU A 11 -0.60 -5.71 13.56
C LEU A 11 -1.01 -7.14 13.92
N GLU A 12 -2.09 -7.66 13.36
CA GLU A 12 -2.73 -8.92 13.77
C GLU A 12 -1.76 -10.11 13.69
N TYR A 13 -1.02 -10.25 12.61
CA TYR A 13 -0.03 -11.34 12.45
C TYR A 13 1.17 -11.18 13.38
N LEU A 14 1.64 -9.94 13.59
CA LEU A 14 2.73 -9.68 14.52
C LEU A 14 2.33 -9.97 15.97
N LEU A 15 1.06 -9.70 16.33
CA LEU A 15 0.49 -10.07 17.63
C LEU A 15 0.37 -11.58 17.78
N VAL A 16 0.00 -12.32 16.72
CA VAL A 16 -0.01 -13.80 16.74
C VAL A 16 1.37 -14.34 17.08
N ASP A 17 2.42 -13.85 16.41
CA ASP A 17 3.80 -14.27 16.66
C ASP A 17 4.22 -13.94 18.11
N GLU A 18 3.84 -12.78 18.64
CA GLU A 18 4.10 -12.39 20.02
C GLU A 18 3.39 -13.31 21.02
N LEU A 19 2.10 -13.62 20.84
CA LEU A 19 1.35 -14.50 21.74
C LEU A 19 1.88 -15.93 21.77
N LEU A 20 2.30 -16.47 20.62
CA LEU A 20 2.96 -17.76 20.54
C LEU A 20 4.31 -17.74 21.27
N ALA A 21 5.10 -16.68 21.13
CA ALA A 21 6.37 -16.50 21.84
C ALA A 21 6.17 -16.36 23.35
N LEU A 22 5.03 -15.82 23.79
CA LEU A 22 4.64 -15.71 25.19
C LEU A 22 4.11 -17.04 25.78
N GLY A 23 4.00 -18.10 24.98
CA GLY A 23 3.67 -19.46 25.42
C GLY A 23 2.22 -19.89 25.22
N CYS A 24 1.41 -19.09 24.49
CA CYS A 24 0.08 -19.57 24.09
C CYS A 24 0.20 -20.79 23.17
N ALA A 25 -0.63 -21.80 23.42
CA ALA A 25 -0.59 -23.06 22.65
C ALA A 25 -0.94 -22.86 21.16
N LYS A 26 -1.82 -21.89 20.88
CA LYS A 26 -2.24 -21.50 19.54
C LYS A 26 -2.67 -20.04 19.53
N ALA A 27 -2.38 -19.35 18.44
CA ALA A 27 -2.91 -18.01 18.17
C ALA A 27 -3.30 -17.89 16.70
N THR A 28 -4.38 -17.16 16.42
CA THR A 28 -4.89 -17.02 15.05
C THR A 28 -5.34 -15.57 14.83
N ALA A 29 -4.82 -14.95 13.79
CA ALA A 29 -5.20 -13.59 13.42
C ALA A 29 -6.68 -13.50 13.03
N THR A 30 -7.33 -12.43 13.46
CA THR A 30 -8.69 -12.09 13.13
C THR A 30 -8.84 -10.57 12.97
N VAL A 31 -10.05 -10.08 12.71
CA VAL A 31 -10.25 -8.64 12.57
C VAL A 31 -9.92 -7.91 13.87
N ALA A 32 -8.97 -6.95 13.80
CA ALA A 32 -8.52 -6.10 14.90
C ALA A 32 -7.90 -6.84 16.11
N GLY A 33 -7.31 -8.03 15.89
CA GLY A 33 -6.64 -8.75 16.96
C GLY A 33 -6.34 -10.22 16.64
N ALA A 34 -6.15 -11.01 17.69
CA ALA A 34 -5.88 -12.44 17.61
C ALA A 34 -6.70 -13.20 18.66
N ASN A 35 -7.25 -14.36 18.28
CA ASN A 35 -7.74 -15.36 19.19
C ASN A 35 -6.58 -16.25 19.65
N ALA A 36 -6.37 -16.37 20.95
CA ALA A 36 -5.35 -17.21 21.56
C ALA A 36 -5.98 -18.35 22.35
N GLU A 37 -5.35 -19.54 22.31
CA GLU A 37 -5.70 -20.68 23.14
C GLU A 37 -4.68 -20.82 24.27
N GLY A 38 -5.17 -20.81 25.51
CA GLY A 38 -4.37 -20.91 26.72
C GLY A 38 -5.24 -20.88 27.98
N ASP A 39 -4.62 -20.90 29.13
CA ASP A 39 -5.27 -20.73 30.42
C ASP A 39 -5.27 -19.25 30.89
N LEU A 40 -5.80 -19.00 32.10
CA LEU A 40 -5.83 -17.65 32.66
C LEU A 40 -4.41 -17.09 32.91
N ARG A 41 -3.45 -17.96 33.26
CA ARG A 41 -2.04 -17.57 33.45
C ARG A 41 -1.44 -17.06 32.13
N ASP A 42 -1.74 -17.69 31.02
CA ASP A 42 -1.28 -17.24 29.70
C ASP A 42 -1.88 -15.88 29.32
N ALA A 43 -3.19 -15.67 29.61
CA ALA A 43 -3.85 -14.39 29.40
C ALA A 43 -3.26 -13.29 30.32
N GLN A 44 -2.99 -13.59 31.59
CA GLN A 44 -2.31 -12.66 32.52
C GLN A 44 -0.87 -12.36 32.06
N ARG A 45 -0.15 -13.36 31.56
CA ARG A 45 1.18 -13.16 30.95
C ARG A 45 1.10 -12.24 29.75
N ALA A 46 0.09 -12.39 28.90
CA ALA A 46 -0.15 -11.49 27.77
C ALA A 46 -0.44 -10.03 28.22
N VAL A 47 -1.21 -9.82 29.31
CA VAL A 47 -1.42 -8.49 29.92
C VAL A 47 -0.12 -7.85 30.37
N LEU A 48 0.78 -8.64 30.96
CA LEU A 48 2.04 -8.17 31.49
C LEU A 48 3.09 -7.89 30.39
N TRP A 49 3.23 -8.81 29.45
CA TRP A 49 4.36 -8.84 28.53
C TRP A 49 4.06 -8.38 27.10
N SER A 50 2.78 -8.39 26.64
CA SER A 50 2.50 -7.99 25.28
C SER A 50 2.78 -6.49 25.05
N ARG A 51 3.58 -6.21 24.03
CA ARG A 51 3.87 -4.86 23.54
C ARG A 51 2.88 -4.39 22.48
N LEU A 52 2.19 -5.34 21.84
CA LEU A 52 1.34 -5.10 20.69
C LEU A 52 -0.15 -5.09 21.02
N ALA A 53 -0.57 -5.87 22.04
CA ALA A 53 -1.96 -5.90 22.45
C ALA A 53 -2.44 -4.55 22.96
N SER A 54 -3.62 -4.16 22.52
CA SER A 54 -4.34 -2.99 23.06
C SER A 54 -5.19 -3.34 24.26
N ARG A 55 -5.77 -4.54 24.27
CA ARG A 55 -6.53 -5.14 25.38
C ARG A 55 -6.37 -6.66 25.33
N VAL A 56 -6.53 -7.31 26.49
CA VAL A 56 -6.65 -8.76 26.62
C VAL A 56 -8.00 -9.08 27.25
N LEU A 57 -8.87 -9.74 26.49
CA LEU A 57 -10.27 -9.96 26.79
C LEU A 57 -10.51 -11.42 27.12
N TRP A 58 -10.97 -11.69 28.35
CA TRP A 58 -11.34 -13.01 28.84
C TRP A 58 -12.84 -13.23 28.72
N PRO A 59 -13.34 -14.17 27.92
CA PRO A 59 -14.77 -14.31 27.66
C PRO A 59 -15.49 -14.85 28.90
N LEU A 60 -16.59 -14.22 29.28
CA LEU A 60 -17.53 -14.68 30.30
C LEU A 60 -18.69 -15.45 29.67
N ALA A 61 -19.24 -14.90 28.58
CA ALA A 61 -20.37 -15.52 27.88
C ALA A 61 -20.35 -15.18 26.38
N GLU A 62 -20.89 -16.12 25.60
CA GLU A 62 -21.23 -15.93 24.20
C GLU A 62 -22.67 -16.43 23.97
N PHE A 63 -23.51 -15.59 23.36
CA PHE A 63 -24.92 -15.88 23.17
C PHE A 63 -25.48 -15.20 21.93
N ASP A 64 -26.63 -15.69 21.44
CA ASP A 64 -27.36 -15.06 20.34
C ASP A 64 -27.96 -13.74 20.80
N CYS A 65 -27.82 -12.70 19.99
CA CYS A 65 -28.20 -11.34 20.31
C CYS A 65 -28.86 -10.67 19.07
N PRO A 66 -30.07 -11.12 18.70
CA PRO A 66 -30.80 -10.53 17.59
C PRO A 66 -31.25 -9.09 17.89
N ASP A 67 -31.49 -8.76 19.15
CA ASP A 67 -32.01 -7.46 19.59
C ASP A 67 -31.51 -7.08 21.00
N GLU A 68 -31.97 -5.95 21.51
CA GLU A 68 -31.62 -5.41 22.82
C GLU A 68 -32.20 -6.16 24.02
N HIS A 69 -33.35 -6.87 23.82
CA HIS A 69 -33.98 -7.71 24.83
C HIS A 69 -33.15 -8.98 25.03
N ALA A 70 -32.72 -9.60 23.96
CA ALA A 70 -31.83 -10.74 23.99
C ALA A 70 -30.47 -10.38 24.60
N LEU A 71 -29.94 -9.16 24.33
CA LEU A 71 -28.71 -8.66 24.97
C LEU A 71 -28.90 -8.59 26.50
N TYR A 72 -29.99 -7.94 26.96
CA TYR A 72 -30.26 -7.82 28.39
C TYR A 72 -30.42 -9.19 29.05
N ALA A 73 -31.23 -10.07 28.47
CA ALA A 73 -31.52 -11.41 29.00
C ALA A 73 -30.24 -12.28 29.08
N GLY A 74 -29.42 -12.26 28.02
CA GLY A 74 -28.16 -13.02 28.00
C GLY A 74 -27.19 -12.55 29.03
N VAL A 75 -27.09 -11.24 29.30
CA VAL A 75 -26.24 -10.68 30.36
C VAL A 75 -26.83 -10.96 31.74
N ALA A 76 -28.11 -10.82 31.94
CA ALA A 76 -28.78 -11.09 33.23
C ALA A 76 -28.72 -12.57 33.64
N ALA A 77 -28.58 -13.48 32.70
CA ALA A 77 -28.46 -14.93 32.97
C ALA A 77 -27.11 -15.33 33.63
N LEU A 78 -26.13 -14.43 33.69
CA LEU A 78 -24.86 -14.71 34.33
C LEU A 78 -24.93 -14.59 35.86
N SER A 79 -24.13 -15.42 36.58
CA SER A 79 -23.99 -15.40 38.05
C SER A 79 -23.14 -14.21 38.47
N TRP A 80 -23.67 -12.98 38.42
CA TRP A 80 -22.91 -11.77 38.65
C TRP A 80 -22.24 -11.68 40.04
N GLN A 81 -22.76 -12.40 41.05
CA GLN A 81 -22.14 -12.50 42.39
C GLN A 81 -20.72 -13.10 42.34
N GLU A 82 -20.42 -13.92 41.31
CA GLU A 82 -19.10 -14.53 41.08
C GLU A 82 -18.14 -13.56 40.41
N HIS A 83 -18.66 -12.47 39.81
CA HIS A 83 -17.87 -11.56 38.98
C HIS A 83 -17.73 -10.16 39.51
N LEU A 84 -18.68 -9.70 40.33
CA LEU A 84 -18.67 -8.34 40.89
C LEU A 84 -19.31 -8.31 42.26
N GLN A 85 -18.59 -7.71 43.23
CA GLN A 85 -19.11 -7.51 44.58
C GLN A 85 -19.96 -6.23 44.65
N PRO A 86 -20.95 -6.14 45.57
CA PRO A 86 -21.92 -5.03 45.61
C PRO A 86 -21.32 -3.63 45.82
N ARG A 87 -20.11 -3.53 46.38
CA ARG A 87 -19.41 -2.25 46.64
C ARG A 87 -18.36 -1.92 45.57
N GLN A 88 -18.20 -2.77 44.59
CA GLN A 88 -17.25 -2.56 43.50
C GLN A 88 -17.89 -1.71 42.40
N THR A 89 -17.03 -1.04 41.64
CA THR A 89 -17.41 -0.24 40.47
C THR A 89 -17.24 -0.99 39.17
N LEU A 90 -18.05 -0.66 38.16
CA LEU A 90 -17.94 -1.25 36.83
C LEU A 90 -17.91 -0.19 35.73
N ALA A 91 -17.29 -0.56 34.62
CA ALA A 91 -17.42 0.13 33.33
C ALA A 91 -17.67 -0.87 32.21
N VAL A 92 -18.37 -0.45 31.17
CA VAL A 92 -18.65 -1.28 29.99
C VAL A 92 -18.24 -0.53 28.75
N ASP A 93 -17.33 -1.12 27.99
CA ASP A 93 -16.98 -0.72 26.62
C ASP A 93 -17.73 -1.62 25.64
N ALA A 94 -18.33 -1.08 24.58
CA ALA A 94 -19.06 -1.87 23.60
C ALA A 94 -18.66 -1.54 22.18
N HIS A 95 -18.67 -2.58 21.33
CA HIS A 95 -18.52 -2.49 19.89
C HIS A 95 -19.65 -3.24 19.22
N VAL A 96 -20.37 -2.56 18.32
CA VAL A 96 -21.52 -3.13 17.60
C VAL A 96 -21.33 -3.00 16.09
N SER A 97 -21.59 -4.08 15.35
CA SER A 97 -21.49 -4.08 13.90
C SER A 97 -22.38 -5.15 13.26
N GLY A 98 -23.12 -4.76 12.21
CA GLY A 98 -23.97 -5.70 11.45
C GLY A 98 -25.02 -6.39 12.32
N SER A 99 -25.65 -5.66 13.26
CA SER A 99 -26.71 -6.12 14.16
C SER A 99 -27.86 -5.11 14.21
N ALA A 100 -29.00 -5.50 14.78
CA ALA A 100 -30.14 -4.60 15.02
C ALA A 100 -29.80 -3.48 16.01
N ILE A 101 -28.87 -3.73 16.92
CA ILE A 101 -28.33 -2.71 17.83
C ILE A 101 -27.29 -1.88 17.07
N THR A 102 -27.59 -0.59 16.83
CA THR A 102 -26.74 0.30 16.03
C THR A 102 -25.82 1.19 16.85
N HIS A 103 -26.14 1.43 18.12
CA HIS A 103 -25.41 2.37 18.98
C HIS A 103 -24.62 1.66 20.09
N ALA A 104 -23.28 1.71 20.01
CA ALA A 104 -22.40 1.08 20.99
C ALA A 104 -22.62 1.59 22.42
N ARG A 105 -22.82 2.92 22.58
CA ARG A 105 -23.09 3.53 23.90
C ARG A 105 -24.38 2.98 24.54
N TYR A 106 -25.43 2.80 23.72
CA TYR A 106 -26.67 2.22 24.19
C TYR A 106 -26.49 0.74 24.57
N ALA A 107 -25.76 -0.04 23.77
CA ALA A 107 -25.46 -1.43 24.10
C ALA A 107 -24.70 -1.53 25.43
N ALA A 108 -23.70 -0.68 25.65
CA ALA A 108 -22.95 -0.63 26.91
C ALA A 108 -23.88 -0.30 28.09
N GLN A 109 -24.81 0.63 27.93
CA GLN A 109 -25.80 0.97 28.94
C GLN A 109 -26.74 -0.21 29.25
N ARG A 110 -27.23 -0.93 28.24
CA ARG A 110 -28.07 -2.13 28.43
C ARG A 110 -27.35 -3.24 29.19
N VAL A 111 -26.05 -3.47 28.89
CA VAL A 111 -25.23 -4.41 29.67
C VAL A 111 -25.11 -3.95 31.12
N LYS A 112 -24.76 -2.67 31.34
CA LYS A 112 -24.68 -2.10 32.69
C LYS A 112 -26.01 -2.27 33.45
N ASP A 113 -27.16 -1.96 32.83
CA ASP A 113 -28.45 -2.07 33.45
C ASP A 113 -28.75 -3.53 33.85
N ALA A 114 -28.49 -4.50 32.97
CA ALA A 114 -28.68 -5.92 33.27
C ALA A 114 -27.82 -6.39 34.46
N VAL A 115 -26.55 -5.98 34.53
CA VAL A 115 -25.64 -6.29 35.66
C VAL A 115 -26.17 -5.70 36.96
N VAL A 116 -26.50 -4.41 36.94
CA VAL A 116 -26.94 -3.66 38.15
C VAL A 116 -28.25 -4.19 38.67
N ASP A 117 -29.25 -4.44 37.79
CA ASP A 117 -30.58 -4.94 38.18
C ASP A 117 -30.47 -6.35 38.73
N THR A 118 -29.68 -7.23 38.10
CA THR A 118 -29.46 -8.61 38.60
C THR A 118 -28.80 -8.60 39.98
N LEU A 119 -27.75 -7.84 40.21
CA LEU A 119 -27.09 -7.74 41.50
C LEU A 119 -27.99 -7.12 42.57
N ARG A 120 -28.79 -6.09 42.22
CA ARG A 120 -29.75 -5.49 43.14
C ARG A 120 -30.80 -6.47 43.61
N VAL A 121 -31.32 -7.31 42.68
CA VAL A 121 -32.29 -8.35 43.05
C VAL A 121 -31.69 -9.43 43.92
N GLN A 122 -30.43 -9.83 43.66
CA GLN A 122 -29.76 -10.93 44.34
C GLN A 122 -29.18 -10.52 45.72
N THR A 123 -28.68 -9.28 45.81
CA THR A 123 -27.91 -8.84 47.00
C THR A 123 -28.52 -7.67 47.75
N GLY A 124 -29.54 -7.02 47.22
CA GLY A 124 -30.13 -5.80 47.73
C GLY A 124 -29.28 -4.54 47.52
N ALA A 125 -28.05 -4.67 46.96
CA ALA A 125 -27.13 -3.57 46.75
C ALA A 125 -26.90 -3.32 45.23
N ARG A 126 -26.57 -2.06 44.93
CA ARG A 126 -26.35 -1.58 43.57
C ARG A 126 -24.88 -1.20 43.41
N PRO A 127 -24.12 -1.80 42.47
CA PRO A 127 -22.77 -1.35 42.15
C PRO A 127 -22.78 0.02 41.46
N ASP A 128 -21.73 0.80 41.72
CA ASP A 128 -21.54 2.10 41.07
C ASP A 128 -20.78 1.99 39.73
N VAL A 129 -20.79 3.09 38.96
CA VAL A 129 -20.09 3.18 37.68
C VAL A 129 -18.91 4.12 37.82
N ASP A 130 -17.72 3.62 37.45
CA ASP A 130 -16.51 4.40 37.31
C ASP A 130 -15.92 4.14 35.90
N LEU A 131 -15.91 5.16 35.04
CA LEU A 131 -15.41 5.05 33.68
C LEU A 131 -13.88 5.14 33.59
N GLU A 132 -13.24 5.73 34.58
CA GLU A 132 -11.79 5.95 34.57
C GLU A 132 -11.01 4.79 35.19
N ALA A 133 -11.36 4.42 36.42
CA ALA A 133 -10.67 3.40 37.21
C ALA A 133 -11.62 2.34 37.81
N PRO A 134 -12.43 1.65 37.00
CA PRO A 134 -13.39 0.65 37.50
C PRO A 134 -12.68 -0.55 38.10
N ASP A 135 -13.29 -1.15 39.13
CA ASP A 135 -12.85 -2.44 39.69
C ASP A 135 -13.02 -3.58 38.68
N LEU A 136 -14.11 -3.54 37.88
CA LEU A 136 -14.37 -4.46 36.77
C LEU A 136 -14.65 -3.71 35.48
N ARG A 137 -13.81 -3.90 34.48
CA ARG A 137 -14.06 -3.41 33.14
C ARG A 137 -14.57 -4.55 32.26
N LEU A 138 -15.76 -4.38 31.70
CA LEU A 138 -16.37 -5.31 30.75
C LEU A 138 -16.18 -4.81 29.32
N ASN A 139 -16.06 -5.73 28.40
CA ASN A 139 -16.06 -5.46 26.96
C ASN A 139 -17.15 -6.29 26.28
N LEU A 140 -18.05 -5.63 25.58
CA LEU A 140 -19.10 -6.24 24.76
C LEU A 140 -18.75 -6.11 23.28
N VAL A 141 -18.80 -7.21 22.55
CA VAL A 141 -18.77 -7.20 21.09
C VAL A 141 -20.05 -7.85 20.55
N VAL A 142 -20.86 -7.07 19.81
CA VAL A 142 -22.03 -7.61 19.07
C VAL A 142 -21.72 -7.57 17.58
N ARG A 143 -21.75 -8.75 16.96
CA ARG A 143 -21.48 -8.89 15.52
C ARG A 143 -22.37 -9.94 14.88
N LYS A 144 -23.11 -9.53 13.82
CA LYS A 144 -24.00 -10.43 13.06
C LYS A 144 -24.98 -11.21 13.96
N GLY A 145 -25.59 -10.55 14.93
CA GLY A 145 -26.58 -11.15 15.82
C GLY A 145 -26.01 -12.06 16.92
N ARG A 146 -24.68 -12.05 17.15
CA ARG A 146 -24.03 -12.73 18.29
C ARG A 146 -23.35 -11.73 19.20
N ALA A 147 -23.44 -11.93 20.50
CA ALA A 147 -22.79 -11.15 21.54
C ALA A 147 -21.71 -11.98 22.23
N VAL A 148 -20.56 -11.37 22.44
CA VAL A 148 -19.50 -11.88 23.32
C VAL A 148 -19.25 -10.85 24.41
N LEU A 149 -19.46 -11.24 25.66
CA LEU A 149 -19.17 -10.43 26.83
C LEU A 149 -17.91 -10.95 27.49
N SER A 150 -16.94 -10.06 27.71
CA SER A 150 -15.61 -10.41 28.25
C SER A 150 -15.20 -9.46 29.37
N VAL A 151 -14.33 -9.94 30.26
CA VAL A 151 -13.55 -9.11 31.20
C VAL A 151 -12.33 -8.57 30.48
N ASP A 152 -12.07 -7.27 30.58
CA ASP A 152 -10.78 -6.69 30.19
C ASP A 152 -9.77 -6.93 31.32
N LEU A 153 -8.92 -7.93 31.17
CA LEU A 153 -7.93 -8.32 32.19
C LEU A 153 -6.88 -7.24 32.43
N GLY A 154 -6.68 -6.32 31.50
CA GLY A 154 -5.74 -5.21 31.59
C GLY A 154 -6.31 -3.98 32.30
N GLY A 155 -7.61 -3.97 32.63
CA GLY A 155 -8.29 -2.83 33.25
C GLY A 155 -8.40 -1.60 32.37
N GLY A 156 -7.96 -1.68 31.12
CA GLY A 156 -7.95 -0.58 30.15
C GLY A 156 -6.89 -0.73 29.06
N PRO A 157 -6.63 0.35 28.29
CA PRO A 157 -5.76 0.27 27.11
C PRO A 157 -4.29 0.04 27.48
N LEU A 158 -3.73 -1.07 26.99
CA LEU A 158 -2.38 -1.53 27.32
C LEU A 158 -1.25 -0.67 26.74
N HIS A 159 -1.52 0.20 25.75
CA HIS A 159 -0.51 1.13 25.24
C HIS A 159 -0.09 2.19 26.27
N ARG A 160 -0.93 2.51 27.26
CA ARG A 160 -0.57 3.40 28.36
C ARG A 160 0.41 2.67 29.31
N ARG A 161 1.73 2.78 29.05
CA ARG A 161 2.77 2.04 29.81
C ARG A 161 3.00 2.57 31.23
N GLY A 162 2.60 3.82 31.53
CA GLY A 162 2.80 4.46 32.83
C GLY A 162 4.00 5.41 32.89
N TRP A 163 4.93 5.36 31.94
CA TRP A 163 6.12 6.21 31.95
C TRP A 163 5.93 7.57 31.27
N ARG A 164 4.90 7.75 30.44
CA ARG A 164 4.66 9.02 29.72
C ARG A 164 4.09 10.08 30.64
N ARG A 165 4.85 11.12 30.94
CA ARG A 165 4.44 12.30 31.70
C ARG A 165 4.09 13.48 30.83
N GLU A 166 4.88 13.69 29.77
CA GLU A 166 4.70 14.79 28.85
C GLU A 166 4.36 14.25 27.46
N GLN A 167 3.43 14.92 26.79
CA GLN A 167 2.96 14.56 25.45
C GLN A 167 3.26 15.69 24.49
N GLY A 168 3.69 15.37 23.27
CA GLY A 168 3.69 16.29 22.13
C GLY A 168 2.29 16.44 21.53
N GLU A 169 2.17 17.26 20.51
CA GLU A 169 0.89 17.54 19.83
C GLU A 169 0.26 16.29 19.18
N ALA A 170 1.06 15.32 18.74
CA ALA A 170 0.62 14.08 18.08
C ALA A 170 1.42 12.85 18.58
N PRO A 171 1.17 12.36 19.81
CA PRO A 171 1.96 11.31 20.39
C PRO A 171 1.75 9.96 19.66
N LEU A 172 2.86 9.32 19.29
CA LEU A 172 2.87 7.94 18.79
C LEU A 172 2.44 6.98 19.91
N LYS A 173 1.48 6.08 19.64
CA LYS A 173 1.11 5.03 20.60
C LYS A 173 2.27 4.06 20.80
N GLU A 174 2.51 3.66 22.04
CA GLU A 174 3.60 2.76 22.42
C GLU A 174 3.49 1.39 21.72
N THR A 175 2.27 0.89 21.50
CA THR A 175 2.04 -0.36 20.73
C THR A 175 2.47 -0.22 19.27
N LEU A 176 2.29 0.96 18.67
CA LEU A 176 2.71 1.21 17.29
C LEU A 176 4.23 1.41 17.22
N ALA A 177 4.82 2.11 18.19
CA ALA A 177 6.28 2.22 18.32
C ALA A 177 6.93 0.84 18.46
N ALA A 178 6.37 -0.03 19.30
CA ALA A 178 6.83 -1.41 19.44
C ALA A 178 6.76 -2.20 18.11
N ALA A 179 5.68 -2.03 17.36
CA ALA A 179 5.52 -2.68 16.05
C ALA A 179 6.57 -2.20 15.02
N MET A 180 6.88 -0.90 15.00
CA MET A 180 7.93 -0.34 14.14
C MET A 180 9.31 -0.92 14.50
N LEU A 181 9.63 -1.03 15.78
CA LEU A 181 10.90 -1.60 16.27
C LEU A 181 11.01 -3.08 15.96
N LEU A 182 9.93 -3.86 16.14
CA LEU A 182 9.90 -5.29 15.82
C LEU A 182 10.01 -5.54 14.30
N ARG A 183 9.32 -4.75 13.46
CA ARG A 183 9.46 -4.82 12.00
C ARG A 183 10.85 -4.38 11.53
N GLY A 184 11.49 -3.46 12.25
CA GLY A 184 12.89 -3.08 12.06
C GLY A 184 13.89 -4.10 12.59
N ASP A 185 13.45 -5.18 13.25
CA ASP A 185 14.29 -6.23 13.83
C ASP A 185 15.23 -5.72 14.96
N TRP A 186 14.73 -4.72 15.70
CA TRP A 186 15.52 -4.08 16.76
C TRP A 186 16.07 -5.04 17.83
N PRO A 187 15.28 -6.01 18.37
CA PRO A 187 15.80 -6.91 19.40
C PRO A 187 17.03 -7.72 18.95
N ARG A 188 17.11 -8.09 17.68
CA ARG A 188 18.29 -8.78 17.11
C ARG A 188 19.45 -7.82 16.96
N LEU A 189 19.21 -6.66 16.35
CA LEU A 189 20.24 -5.66 16.12
C LEU A 189 20.91 -5.20 17.41
N TYR A 190 20.12 -4.97 18.48
CA TYR A 190 20.67 -4.58 19.79
C TYR A 190 21.58 -5.68 20.38
N ARG A 191 21.19 -6.96 20.30
CA ARG A 191 22.03 -8.08 20.74
C ARG A 191 23.33 -8.20 19.96
N GLU A 192 23.31 -7.85 18.69
CA GLU A 192 24.49 -7.81 17.81
C GLU A 192 25.36 -6.56 18.00
N GLY A 193 25.07 -5.70 18.97
CA GLY A 193 25.84 -4.50 19.25
C GLY A 193 25.32 -3.23 18.56
N GLY A 194 24.22 -3.32 17.82
CA GLY A 194 23.62 -2.21 17.09
C GLY A 194 23.12 -1.05 17.95
N MET A 195 22.88 0.09 17.30
CA MET A 195 22.39 1.34 17.88
C MET A 195 21.02 1.69 17.34
N LEU A 196 20.22 2.49 18.09
CA LEU A 196 18.91 3.01 17.67
C LEU A 196 18.95 4.53 17.54
N LEU A 197 18.59 5.03 16.38
CA LEU A 197 18.49 6.45 16.06
C LEU A 197 17.04 6.84 15.75
N ASP A 198 16.56 7.91 16.37
CA ASP A 198 15.34 8.61 15.96
C ASP A 198 15.69 10.07 15.67
N PRO A 199 15.78 10.47 14.38
CA PRO A 199 16.20 11.81 14.01
C PRO A 199 15.09 12.89 14.12
N MET A 200 13.87 12.50 14.51
CA MET A 200 12.72 13.39 14.78
C MET A 200 11.93 12.82 15.97
N CYS A 201 12.59 12.74 17.13
CA CYS A 201 12.19 11.87 18.22
C CYS A 201 10.95 12.33 19.00
N GLY A 202 10.54 13.58 18.85
CA GLY A 202 9.41 14.12 19.62
C GLY A 202 9.59 13.89 21.12
N SER A 203 8.59 13.31 21.77
CA SER A 203 8.62 12.95 23.20
C SER A 203 9.40 11.65 23.51
N GLY A 204 10.17 11.11 22.57
CA GLY A 204 11.09 9.99 22.77
C GLY A 204 10.48 8.59 22.72
N THR A 205 9.26 8.42 22.25
CA THR A 205 8.51 7.16 22.35
C THR A 205 9.24 5.96 21.76
N LEU A 206 9.80 6.08 20.54
CA LEU A 206 10.50 4.99 19.85
C LEU A 206 11.77 4.56 20.60
N LEU A 207 12.56 5.51 21.05
CA LEU A 207 13.79 5.23 21.78
C LEU A 207 13.53 4.62 23.16
N ILE A 208 12.55 5.15 23.90
CA ILE A 208 12.17 4.63 25.22
C ILE A 208 11.63 3.19 25.10
N GLU A 209 10.69 2.92 24.19
CA GLU A 209 10.20 1.55 23.92
C GLU A 209 11.35 0.63 23.46
N GLY A 210 12.28 1.13 22.62
CA GLY A 210 13.46 0.39 22.20
C GLY A 210 14.39 0.01 23.34
N ALA A 211 14.62 0.92 24.30
CA ALA A 211 15.44 0.67 25.48
C ALA A 211 14.75 -0.30 26.47
N LEU A 212 13.44 -0.15 26.67
CA LEU A 212 12.66 -1.08 27.50
C LEU A 212 12.59 -2.49 26.88
N MET A 213 12.62 -2.60 25.53
CA MET A 213 12.80 -3.89 24.86
C MET A 213 14.18 -4.48 25.10
N ALA A 214 15.22 -3.66 24.95
CA ALA A 214 16.61 -4.07 25.15
C ALA A 214 16.90 -4.51 26.58
N ALA A 215 16.29 -3.84 27.56
CA ALA A 215 16.38 -4.19 28.98
C ALA A 215 15.38 -5.27 29.42
N GLU A 216 14.67 -5.92 28.50
CA GLU A 216 13.67 -6.96 28.80
C GLU A 216 12.62 -6.55 29.83
N VAL A 217 12.26 -5.27 29.89
CA VAL A 217 11.24 -4.74 30.80
C VAL A 217 9.85 -5.07 30.28
N ALA A 218 9.05 -5.80 31.04
CA ALA A 218 7.66 -6.08 30.70
C ALA A 218 6.82 -4.79 30.69
N PRO A 219 6.07 -4.49 29.62
CA PRO A 219 5.27 -3.24 29.50
C PRO A 219 4.27 -3.03 30.63
N GLY A 220 3.78 -4.11 31.21
CA GLY A 220 2.81 -4.08 32.33
C GLY A 220 3.38 -3.75 33.69
N LEU A 221 4.71 -3.78 33.89
CA LEU A 221 5.32 -3.54 35.21
C LEU A 221 5.06 -2.12 35.72
N GLN A 222 5.20 -1.11 34.86
CA GLN A 222 5.06 0.30 35.27
C GLN A 222 3.61 0.79 35.18
N ARG A 223 2.72 0.07 34.46
CA ARG A 223 1.33 0.49 34.23
C ARG A 223 0.49 0.48 35.51
N HIS A 224 0.61 -0.56 36.32
CA HIS A 224 -0.28 -0.82 37.43
C HIS A 224 0.43 -0.74 38.81
N GLY A 225 1.72 -0.41 38.85
CA GLY A 225 2.50 -0.46 40.05
C GLY A 225 2.41 -1.84 40.70
N ASP A 226 2.11 -1.94 41.99
CA ASP A 226 1.97 -3.22 42.70
C ASP A 226 0.54 -3.77 42.76
N VAL A 227 -0.43 -3.01 42.23
CA VAL A 227 -1.86 -3.36 42.25
C VAL A 227 -2.19 -4.26 41.04
N PRO A 228 -3.06 -5.29 41.19
CA PRO A 228 -3.59 -6.02 40.05
C PRO A 228 -4.32 -5.10 39.07
N PRO A 229 -4.29 -5.39 37.76
CA PRO A 229 -4.93 -4.53 36.75
C PRO A 229 -6.46 -4.51 36.82
N THR A 230 -7.07 -5.46 37.51
CA THR A 230 -8.51 -5.57 37.73
C THR A 230 -8.77 -6.17 39.10
N ARG A 231 -9.88 -5.82 39.75
CA ARG A 231 -10.38 -6.45 41.00
C ARG A 231 -11.47 -7.48 40.70
N TRP A 232 -11.52 -8.00 39.50
CA TRP A 232 -12.40 -9.11 39.13
C TRP A 232 -12.11 -10.34 40.02
N PRO A 233 -13.08 -10.91 40.77
CA PRO A 233 -12.86 -12.05 41.65
C PRO A 233 -12.23 -13.28 40.98
N GLY A 234 -12.51 -13.47 39.63
CA GLY A 234 -11.89 -14.53 38.86
C GLY A 234 -10.43 -14.29 38.45
N PHE A 235 -9.84 -13.14 38.81
CA PHE A 235 -8.43 -12.84 38.48
C PHE A 235 -7.49 -13.51 39.49
N ASP A 236 -6.58 -14.37 39.01
CA ASP A 236 -5.62 -15.05 39.88
C ASP A 236 -4.48 -14.10 40.31
N THR A 237 -4.67 -13.48 41.46
CA THR A 237 -3.71 -12.53 42.05
C THR A 237 -2.37 -13.21 42.41
N ALA A 238 -2.38 -14.49 42.84
CA ALA A 238 -1.14 -15.19 43.19
C ALA A 238 -0.29 -15.44 41.95
N THR A 239 -0.89 -15.96 40.88
CA THR A 239 -0.23 -16.09 39.56
C THR A 239 0.27 -14.75 39.05
N TRP A 240 -0.53 -13.68 39.17
CA TRP A 240 -0.11 -12.35 38.74
C TRP A 240 1.14 -11.85 39.47
N GLN A 241 1.21 -12.02 40.82
CA GLN A 241 2.37 -11.64 41.61
C GLN A 241 3.62 -12.47 41.25
N ALA A 242 3.47 -13.77 41.01
CA ALA A 242 4.57 -14.61 40.54
C ALA A 242 5.13 -14.13 39.20
N LEU A 243 4.24 -13.89 38.20
CA LEU A 243 4.63 -13.36 36.89
C LEU A 243 5.34 -11.99 37.00
N ARG A 244 4.88 -11.14 37.86
CA ARG A 244 5.51 -9.85 38.13
C ARG A 244 6.89 -9.98 38.81
N GLY A 245 7.04 -10.92 39.75
CA GLY A 245 8.34 -11.22 40.36
C GLY A 245 9.37 -11.64 39.32
N GLU A 246 9.00 -12.58 38.45
CA GLU A 246 9.82 -13.00 37.30
C GLU A 246 10.19 -11.81 36.40
N ALA A 247 9.21 -10.96 36.08
CA ALA A 247 9.42 -9.80 35.20
C ALA A 247 10.33 -8.72 35.82
N ARG A 248 10.24 -8.52 37.16
CA ARG A 248 11.13 -7.60 37.89
C ARG A 248 12.58 -8.10 37.87
N ALA A 249 12.80 -9.36 38.17
CA ALA A 249 14.15 -9.93 38.15
C ALA A 249 14.80 -9.81 36.78
N ARG A 250 14.03 -10.03 35.70
CA ARG A 250 14.49 -9.83 34.33
C ARG A 250 14.80 -8.35 34.04
N ALA A 251 13.92 -7.44 34.44
CA ALA A 251 14.12 -6.00 34.28
C ALA A 251 15.37 -5.49 35.02
N GLU A 252 15.61 -5.92 36.25
CA GLU A 252 16.81 -5.57 37.01
C GLU A 252 18.09 -6.00 36.30
N THR A 253 18.15 -7.25 35.83
CA THR A 253 19.27 -7.76 35.02
C THR A 253 19.42 -6.97 33.72
N GLY A 254 18.30 -6.70 33.04
CA GLY A 254 18.30 -5.98 31.78
C GLY A 254 18.74 -4.51 31.90
N PHE A 255 18.31 -3.81 32.95
CA PHE A 255 18.78 -2.45 33.24
C PHE A 255 20.27 -2.39 33.55
N ALA A 256 20.80 -3.36 34.29
CA ALA A 256 22.22 -3.44 34.61
C ALA A 256 23.08 -3.69 33.35
N ALA A 257 22.52 -4.38 32.35
CA ALA A 257 23.19 -4.70 31.07
C ALA A 257 22.89 -3.65 29.95
N LEU A 258 22.08 -2.64 30.23
CA LEU A 258 21.62 -1.69 29.20
C LEU A 258 22.76 -0.77 28.75
N ARG A 259 23.13 -0.85 27.48
CA ARG A 259 24.19 -0.05 26.87
C ARG A 259 23.72 1.34 26.43
N PRO A 260 24.57 2.38 26.45
CA PRO A 260 24.29 3.69 25.85
C PRO A 260 24.30 3.57 24.31
N ALA A 261 23.13 3.25 23.72
CA ALA A 261 22.99 2.94 22.30
C ALA A 261 21.75 3.63 21.65
N PHE A 262 21.20 4.66 22.29
CA PHE A 262 19.93 5.28 21.89
C PHE A 262 20.13 6.78 21.64
N PHE A 263 19.91 7.22 20.41
CA PHE A 263 20.21 8.57 19.92
C PHE A 263 18.94 9.27 19.46
N GLY A 264 18.52 10.31 20.17
CA GLY A 264 17.34 11.13 19.83
C GLY A 264 17.75 12.51 19.36
N ARG A 265 17.21 12.90 18.23
CA ARG A 265 17.37 14.23 17.65
C ARG A 265 16.01 14.84 17.39
N ASP A 266 15.85 16.12 17.65
CA ASP A 266 14.67 16.87 17.28
C ASP A 266 15.04 18.36 17.15
N VAL A 267 14.40 19.08 16.26
CA VAL A 267 14.59 20.51 16.08
C VAL A 267 13.96 21.32 17.22
N ASP A 268 12.93 20.76 17.88
CA ASP A 268 12.21 21.41 18.97
C ASP A 268 12.87 21.11 20.34
N PRO A 269 13.39 22.14 21.04
CA PRO A 269 13.93 21.98 22.39
C PRO A 269 12.88 21.49 23.42
N HIS A 270 11.59 21.78 23.20
CA HIS A 270 10.51 21.30 24.09
C HIS A 270 10.32 19.79 23.95
N ALA A 271 10.37 19.27 22.71
CA ALA A 271 10.32 17.84 22.44
C ALA A 271 11.48 17.10 23.14
N ILE A 272 12.70 17.62 23.06
CA ILE A 272 13.87 17.04 23.73
C ILE A 272 13.73 17.08 25.26
N ARG A 273 13.18 18.15 25.84
CA ARG A 273 12.90 18.20 27.30
C ARG A 273 11.89 17.13 27.71
N ALA A 274 10.79 17.01 26.97
CA ALA A 274 9.77 15.99 27.20
C ALA A 274 10.35 14.57 27.07
N ALA A 275 11.18 14.31 26.07
CA ALA A 275 11.84 13.03 25.87
C ALA A 275 12.74 12.65 27.06
N ARG A 276 13.53 13.60 27.58
CA ARG A 276 14.38 13.42 28.78
C ARG A 276 13.54 13.11 30.00
N ALA A 277 12.49 13.87 30.26
CA ALA A 277 11.59 13.64 31.40
C ALA A 277 10.93 12.26 31.33
N ASN A 278 10.43 11.86 30.19
CA ASN A 278 9.84 10.55 29.96
C ASN A 278 10.86 9.41 30.12
N ALA A 279 12.08 9.56 29.63
CA ALA A 279 13.17 8.58 29.77
C ALA A 279 13.59 8.39 31.25
N GLN A 280 13.56 9.46 32.05
CA GLN A 280 13.80 9.38 33.52
C GLN A 280 12.73 8.54 34.21
N VAL A 281 11.45 8.79 33.90
CA VAL A 281 10.34 8.01 34.49
C VAL A 281 10.39 6.55 34.04
N ALA A 282 10.79 6.29 32.81
CA ALA A 282 10.97 4.93 32.27
C ALA A 282 12.18 4.20 32.86
N GLY A 283 13.11 4.90 33.54
CA GLY A 283 14.35 4.32 34.13
C GLY A 283 15.44 4.03 33.11
N VAL A 284 15.40 4.64 31.90
CA VAL A 284 16.35 4.37 30.81
C VAL A 284 17.21 5.57 30.41
N ALA A 285 17.16 6.67 31.17
CA ALA A 285 17.81 7.92 30.83
C ALA A 285 19.34 7.80 30.65
N GLN A 286 20.00 6.91 31.38
CA GLN A 286 21.45 6.68 31.34
C GLN A 286 21.91 6.07 29.99
N ALA A 287 20.99 5.45 29.25
CA ALA A 287 21.31 4.83 27.96
C ALA A 287 21.06 5.76 26.76
N MET A 288 20.52 6.98 27.00
CA MET A 288 20.01 7.90 25.99
C MET A 288 20.97 9.08 25.75
N ASP A 289 21.14 9.43 24.48
CA ASP A 289 21.74 10.68 24.05
C ASP A 289 20.68 11.53 23.31
N TRP A 290 20.39 12.72 23.87
CA TRP A 290 19.38 13.64 23.35
C TRP A 290 20.00 14.97 22.95
N GLN A 291 19.80 15.38 21.68
CA GLN A 291 20.31 16.65 21.18
C GLN A 291 19.23 17.42 20.42
N VAL A 292 19.24 18.75 20.58
CA VAL A 292 18.48 19.65 19.70
C VAL A 292 19.25 19.81 18.41
N ALA A 293 18.76 19.23 17.31
CA ALA A 293 19.44 19.25 16.03
C ALA A 293 18.45 19.21 14.86
N ASP A 294 18.77 19.93 13.81
CA ASP A 294 18.09 19.81 12.52
C ASP A 294 18.56 18.57 11.77
N ILE A 295 17.66 17.92 11.03
CA ILE A 295 17.96 16.75 10.19
C ILE A 295 19.08 17.02 9.18
N ALA A 296 19.19 18.26 8.68
CA ALA A 296 20.25 18.67 7.76
C ALA A 296 21.66 18.58 8.38
N ARG A 297 21.77 18.65 9.72
CA ARG A 297 23.02 18.54 10.46
C ARG A 297 23.33 17.13 10.98
N LEU A 298 22.50 16.15 10.64
CA LEU A 298 22.73 14.76 11.08
C LEU A 298 24.09 14.21 10.63
N ARG A 299 24.64 14.71 9.54
CA ARG A 299 25.96 14.35 9.01
C ARG A 299 27.10 14.79 9.93
N ASP A 300 26.91 15.86 10.70
CA ASP A 300 27.93 16.46 11.57
C ASP A 300 27.94 15.81 12.96
N ASP A 301 27.09 14.81 13.19
CA ASP A 301 26.97 14.12 14.46
C ASP A 301 28.16 13.17 14.69
N THR A 302 29.18 13.68 15.38
CA THR A 302 30.43 12.97 15.70
C THR A 302 30.19 11.71 16.54
N MET A 303 29.10 11.65 17.33
CA MET A 303 28.76 10.49 18.15
C MET A 303 28.27 9.31 17.32
N LEU A 304 27.67 9.57 16.16
CA LEU A 304 27.28 8.53 15.21
C LEU A 304 28.45 8.05 14.36
N SER A 305 29.44 8.94 14.09
CA SER A 305 30.60 8.63 13.25
C SER A 305 31.77 7.99 14.02
N SER A 306 32.03 8.38 15.29
CA SER A 306 33.18 7.93 16.08
C SER A 306 33.08 6.48 16.60
N ARG A 307 31.88 5.91 16.69
CA ARG A 307 31.67 4.54 17.15
C ARG A 307 31.69 3.49 16.01
N HIS A 308 31.98 3.90 14.79
CA HIS A 308 32.25 2.99 13.67
C HIS A 308 33.67 2.38 13.76
N SER A 309 34.59 2.93 14.57
CA SER A 309 35.95 2.42 14.80
C SER A 309 35.99 1.76 16.19
N GLY A 310 35.78 0.43 16.20
CA GLY A 310 35.59 -0.37 17.40
C GLY A 310 36.68 -0.28 18.44
N GLU A 311 36.26 -0.16 19.69
CA GLU A 311 36.88 -0.76 20.87
C GLU A 311 35.78 -0.87 21.94
N GLY A 312 35.35 -2.10 22.25
CA GLY A 312 34.37 -2.33 23.29
C GLY A 312 34.09 -3.82 23.45
N GLY A 313 34.69 -4.41 24.50
CA GLY A 313 34.62 -5.83 24.85
C GLY A 313 33.20 -6.40 24.90
N ASN A 314 33.10 -7.62 24.45
CA ASN A 314 31.91 -8.45 24.34
C ASN A 314 31.50 -9.02 25.72
N PRO A 315 30.33 -8.72 26.29
CA PRO A 315 29.76 -9.54 27.38
C PRO A 315 29.00 -10.71 26.78
N GLY A 316 29.31 -11.89 27.24
CA GLY A 316 28.78 -13.18 26.77
C GLY A 316 27.24 -13.33 26.82
N PRO A 317 26.70 -14.40 26.24
CA PRO A 317 25.30 -14.50 25.91
C PRO A 317 24.41 -14.80 27.13
N LEU A 318 23.51 -13.86 27.44
CA LEU A 318 22.37 -14.10 28.31
C LEU A 318 21.14 -14.34 27.43
N SER A 319 20.63 -15.55 27.36
CA SER A 319 19.42 -15.86 26.62
C SER A 319 18.53 -16.89 27.30
N PRO A 320 17.22 -16.60 27.46
CA PRO A 320 16.21 -17.65 27.38
C PRO A 320 15.35 -17.61 26.12
N TRP A 321 15.57 -16.68 25.17
CA TRP A 321 14.86 -16.66 23.87
C TRP A 321 15.60 -17.50 22.84
N LYS A 322 15.94 -18.76 23.17
CA LYS A 322 16.37 -19.73 22.18
C LYS A 322 15.15 -20.35 21.50
N LYS A 323 14.86 -19.78 20.29
CA LYS A 323 13.99 -20.34 19.23
C LYS A 323 12.50 -20.56 19.57
N PRO A 324 11.59 -19.87 18.85
CA PRO A 324 11.19 -20.29 17.50
C PRO A 324 10.97 -19.13 16.48
N MET A 325 11.57 -17.97 16.62
CA MET A 325 11.35 -16.87 15.66
C MET A 325 12.08 -17.05 14.30
N ASP A 326 13.17 -17.85 14.26
CA ASP A 326 13.98 -17.97 13.04
C ASP A 326 13.48 -19.02 12.03
N ALA A 327 12.48 -19.85 12.37
CA ALA A 327 12.09 -21.01 11.54
C ALA A 327 10.98 -20.73 10.51
N ARG A 328 10.40 -19.50 10.42
CA ARG A 328 9.26 -19.25 9.50
C ARG A 328 9.48 -18.15 8.45
N PHE A 329 10.67 -17.57 8.36
CA PHE A 329 11.00 -16.58 7.35
C PHE A 329 12.11 -17.00 6.37
N GLY A 330 12.57 -18.26 6.41
CA GLY A 330 13.48 -18.86 5.44
C GLY A 330 12.73 -19.89 4.60
N GLY A 331 12.52 -19.59 3.31
CA GLY A 331 12.18 -20.60 2.32
C GLY A 331 13.36 -21.59 2.21
N ASN A 332 13.03 -22.87 2.09
CA ASN A 332 13.93 -24.00 1.90
C ASN A 332 15.05 -23.72 0.90
N ASP A 333 16.29 -23.80 1.35
CA ASP A 333 17.43 -24.24 0.56
C ASP A 333 18.41 -24.94 1.53
N GLU A 334 18.15 -26.20 1.82
CA GLU A 334 19.16 -27.13 2.30
C GLU A 334 19.77 -27.83 1.09
N GLN A 335 21.03 -27.58 0.82
CA GLN A 335 22.10 -28.51 0.43
C GLN A 335 23.24 -27.75 -0.23
N ASN A 336 24.25 -27.43 0.58
CA ASN A 336 25.66 -27.66 0.25
C ASN A 336 26.56 -27.23 1.42
N ALA A 337 26.98 -28.20 2.21
CA ALA A 337 28.00 -28.03 3.22
C ALA A 337 29.38 -28.12 2.54
N GLY A 338 29.92 -26.97 2.17
CA GLY A 338 31.32 -26.78 1.81
C GLY A 338 31.99 -25.98 2.91
N THR A 339 32.88 -26.61 3.67
CA THR A 339 33.73 -26.02 4.70
C THR A 339 34.62 -24.92 4.11
N GLN A 340 34.20 -23.64 4.27
CA GLN A 340 35.09 -22.51 4.15
C GLN A 340 35.34 -21.91 5.54
N LYS A 341 36.65 -21.80 5.89
CA LYS A 341 37.12 -21.10 7.08
C LYS A 341 36.57 -19.68 7.08
N ALA A 342 35.75 -19.37 8.11
CA ALA A 342 35.26 -18.02 8.33
C ALA A 342 36.42 -17.10 8.70
N ASP A 343 36.72 -16.15 7.83
CA ASP A 343 37.52 -14.97 8.14
C ASP A 343 36.67 -14.06 9.03
N THR A 344 36.94 -14.10 10.34
CA THR A 344 36.21 -13.33 11.35
C THR A 344 36.82 -11.94 11.50
N THR A 345 36.66 -11.07 10.49
CA THR A 345 36.64 -9.65 10.72
C THR A 345 35.26 -9.22 11.26
N PRO A 346 35.18 -8.57 12.44
CA PRO A 346 33.89 -8.11 12.94
C PRO A 346 33.28 -7.13 11.95
N SER A 347 32.11 -7.49 11.39
CA SER A 347 31.32 -6.60 10.57
C SER A 347 30.93 -5.36 11.38
N PRO A 348 31.03 -4.13 10.85
CA PRO A 348 30.71 -2.93 11.61
C PRO A 348 29.28 -3.02 12.17
N ALA A 349 29.10 -2.58 13.41
CA ALA A 349 27.81 -2.65 14.13
C ALA A 349 26.73 -1.91 13.35
N ARG A 350 25.84 -2.63 12.71
CA ARG A 350 24.66 -2.09 12.02
C ARG A 350 23.65 -1.60 13.07
N GLY A 351 22.95 -0.50 12.79
CA GLY A 351 21.91 0.05 13.66
C GLY A 351 20.54 0.04 13.01
N LEU A 352 19.57 0.57 13.74
CA LEU A 352 18.21 0.85 13.27
C LEU A 352 17.92 2.34 13.35
N VAL A 353 17.46 2.92 12.27
CA VAL A 353 16.75 4.21 12.29
C VAL A 353 15.26 3.90 12.45
N ALA A 354 14.65 4.34 13.55
CA ALA A 354 13.20 4.28 13.72
C ALA A 354 12.67 5.72 13.85
N CYS A 355 11.79 6.12 12.93
CA CYS A 355 11.33 7.50 12.88
C CYS A 355 9.84 7.59 12.51
N ASN A 356 9.15 8.55 13.15
CA ASN A 356 7.79 8.92 12.84
C ASN A 356 7.76 10.40 12.42
N PRO A 357 8.13 10.73 11.16
CA PRO A 357 8.14 12.11 10.68
C PRO A 357 6.73 12.73 10.72
N PRO A 358 6.59 14.08 10.78
CA PRO A 358 5.29 14.74 10.77
C PRO A 358 4.52 14.49 9.46
N TYR A 359 3.19 14.17 9.55
CA TYR A 359 2.38 13.80 8.37
C TYR A 359 0.90 14.18 8.44
N ASP A 360 0.48 14.99 9.38
CA ASP A 360 -0.94 15.29 9.59
C ASP A 360 -1.23 16.79 9.31
N LEU A 361 -2.53 17.14 9.19
CA LEU A 361 -3.01 18.52 8.98
C LEU A 361 -2.55 19.52 10.07
N ARG A 362 -2.13 19.01 11.22
CA ARG A 362 -1.59 19.82 12.34
C ARG A 362 -0.10 20.12 12.20
N LEU A 363 0.63 19.23 11.50
CA LEU A 363 2.04 19.35 11.21
C LEU A 363 2.18 19.14 9.69
N ALA A 364 2.24 20.25 8.92
CA ALA A 364 2.20 20.22 7.47
C ALA A 364 3.15 19.15 6.88
N ALA A 365 2.56 18.16 6.21
CA ALA A 365 3.30 17.09 5.53
C ALA A 365 4.07 17.68 4.34
N ASP A 366 5.37 17.89 4.50
CA ASP A 366 6.23 18.45 3.45
C ASP A 366 7.06 17.33 2.78
N PRO A 367 6.82 17.00 1.50
CA PRO A 367 7.65 16.05 0.76
C PRO A 367 9.14 16.43 0.72
N ALA A 368 9.49 17.72 0.85
CA ALA A 368 10.88 18.17 0.89
C ALA A 368 11.57 17.73 2.19
N LEU A 369 10.87 17.74 3.33
CA LEU A 369 11.36 17.21 4.59
C LEU A 369 11.67 15.70 4.50
N TYR A 370 10.78 14.93 3.86
CA TYR A 370 10.99 13.49 3.67
C TYR A 370 12.19 13.19 2.76
N ARG A 371 12.40 14.00 1.72
CA ARG A 371 13.59 13.90 0.86
C ARG A 371 14.85 14.22 1.65
N ALA A 372 14.86 15.31 2.41
CA ALA A 372 15.97 15.70 3.27
C ALA A 372 16.31 14.59 4.28
N LEU A 373 15.29 13.98 4.90
CA LEU A 373 15.44 12.82 5.78
C LEU A 373 16.14 11.66 5.07
N GLY A 374 15.65 11.24 3.91
CA GLY A 374 16.26 10.15 3.15
C GLY A 374 17.70 10.42 2.74
N ASP A 375 18.02 11.62 2.31
CA ASP A 375 19.36 12.01 1.89
C ASP A 375 20.32 12.11 3.09
N ALA A 376 19.86 12.64 4.23
CA ALA A 376 20.63 12.65 5.48
C ALA A 376 20.96 11.24 5.96
N LEU A 377 19.99 10.32 5.92
CA LEU A 377 20.20 8.93 6.33
C LEU A 377 21.20 8.20 5.43
N LYS A 378 21.09 8.34 4.10
CA LYS A 378 22.06 7.77 3.14
C LYS A 378 23.49 8.24 3.39
N ALA A 379 23.63 9.50 3.79
CA ALA A 379 24.94 10.09 4.03
C ALA A 379 25.56 9.73 5.39
N THR A 380 24.70 9.51 6.43
CA THR A 380 25.16 9.34 7.82
C THR A 380 25.24 7.87 8.23
N VAL A 381 24.23 7.07 7.85
CA VAL A 381 24.08 5.68 8.30
C VAL A 381 23.72 4.74 7.13
N PRO A 382 24.54 4.70 6.06
CA PRO A 382 24.25 4.00 4.82
C PRO A 382 23.97 2.49 5.01
N ASP A 383 24.68 1.84 5.93
CA ASP A 383 24.61 0.40 6.17
C ASP A 383 23.55 -0.01 7.20
N TRP A 384 22.85 0.96 7.79
CA TRP A 384 21.84 0.67 8.79
C TRP A 384 20.51 0.27 8.16
N ARG A 385 19.65 -0.32 8.98
CA ARG A 385 18.23 -0.50 8.63
C ARG A 385 17.44 0.77 8.96
N ALA A 386 16.29 0.95 8.30
CA ALA A 386 15.34 1.98 8.69
C ALA A 386 13.91 1.44 8.76
N SER A 387 13.16 1.96 9.73
CA SER A 387 11.74 1.68 9.96
C SER A 387 11.02 3.02 10.13
N LEU A 388 10.45 3.54 9.03
CA LEU A 388 9.88 4.90 8.96
C LEU A 388 8.36 4.82 8.80
N LEU A 389 7.61 5.47 9.71
CA LEU A 389 6.16 5.56 9.64
C LEU A 389 5.76 6.82 8.87
N CYS A 390 5.32 6.67 7.64
CA CYS A 390 4.94 7.77 6.76
C CYS A 390 3.43 7.89 6.66
N GLY A 391 2.88 9.11 6.66
CA GLY A 391 1.44 9.36 6.59
C GLY A 391 0.78 9.00 5.27
N SER A 392 1.57 8.75 4.22
CA SER A 392 1.08 8.25 2.93
C SER A 392 2.19 7.51 2.18
N ARG A 393 1.80 6.77 1.13
CA ARG A 393 2.77 6.12 0.22
C ARG A 393 3.62 7.14 -0.53
N ASP A 394 3.07 8.30 -0.84
CA ASP A 394 3.78 9.34 -1.58
C ASP A 394 4.87 9.99 -0.71
N LEU A 395 4.59 10.23 0.57
CA LEU A 395 5.59 10.67 1.53
C LEU A 395 6.68 9.61 1.75
N ALA A 396 6.31 8.32 1.81
CA ALA A 396 7.28 7.23 1.88
C ALA A 396 8.22 7.22 0.65
N ARG A 397 7.69 7.45 -0.55
CA ARG A 397 8.48 7.56 -1.78
C ARG A 397 9.36 8.81 -1.81
N ALA A 398 8.86 9.93 -1.28
CA ALA A 398 9.61 11.18 -1.22
C ALA A 398 10.93 11.05 -0.48
N THR A 399 11.10 10.07 0.43
CA THR A 399 12.38 9.75 1.07
C THR A 399 13.47 9.33 0.09
N GLY A 400 13.12 8.83 -1.09
CA GLY A 400 14.06 8.24 -2.04
C GLY A 400 14.80 7.01 -1.52
N LEU A 401 14.28 6.37 -0.45
CA LEU A 401 14.82 5.13 0.11
C LEU A 401 14.17 3.92 -0.55
N ARG A 402 14.95 2.86 -0.79
CA ARG A 402 14.45 1.63 -1.38
C ARG A 402 13.86 0.71 -0.31
N ALA A 403 12.55 0.53 -0.32
CA ALA A 403 11.87 -0.38 0.59
C ALA A 403 12.28 -1.84 0.37
N ALA A 404 12.68 -2.51 1.43
CA ALA A 404 12.75 -3.97 1.48
C ALA A 404 11.34 -4.56 1.68
N LYS A 405 10.53 -3.92 2.56
CA LYS A 405 9.12 -4.26 2.81
C LYS A 405 8.33 -3.00 3.15
N THR A 406 7.02 -3.02 2.85
CA THR A 406 6.08 -1.98 3.26
C THR A 406 4.89 -2.61 3.96
N TYR A 407 4.36 -1.94 4.99
CA TYR A 407 3.19 -2.38 5.73
C TYR A 407 2.20 -1.24 5.86
N GLN A 408 0.92 -1.55 5.71
CA GLN A 408 -0.16 -0.61 5.97
C GLN A 408 -0.51 -0.67 7.46
N LEU A 409 -0.36 0.43 8.17
CA LEU A 409 -0.64 0.56 9.60
C LEU A 409 -1.59 1.74 9.85
N PHE A 410 -2.10 1.84 11.07
CA PHE A 410 -3.02 2.92 11.44
C PHE A 410 -2.57 3.61 12.74
N ASN A 411 -2.34 4.92 12.67
CA ASN A 411 -2.14 5.74 13.86
C ASN A 411 -3.45 6.47 14.21
N GLY A 412 -4.23 5.88 15.09
CA GLY A 412 -5.62 6.31 15.32
C GLY A 412 -6.49 6.05 14.08
N ALA A 413 -7.08 7.11 13.53
CA ALA A 413 -7.86 7.05 12.30
C ALA A 413 -7.02 7.24 11.02
N ILE A 414 -5.76 7.64 11.16
CA ILE A 414 -4.88 7.96 10.03
C ILE A 414 -4.26 6.68 9.49
N GLU A 415 -4.48 6.42 8.21
CA GLU A 415 -3.78 5.35 7.49
C GLU A 415 -2.35 5.77 7.19
N CYS A 416 -1.39 4.94 7.59
CA CYS A 416 0.04 5.18 7.44
C CYS A 416 0.71 4.04 6.68
N THR A 417 1.80 4.35 6.02
CA THR A 417 2.70 3.37 5.40
C THR A 417 3.97 3.24 6.24
N LEU A 418 4.23 2.06 6.79
CA LEU A 418 5.51 1.74 7.40
C LEU A 418 6.48 1.28 6.32
N LEU A 419 7.54 2.03 6.12
CA LEU A 419 8.63 1.74 5.21
C LEU A 419 9.74 1.04 5.97
N VAL A 420 10.05 -0.22 5.64
CA VAL A 420 11.20 -0.95 6.17
C VAL A 420 12.27 -1.03 5.08
N VAL A 421 13.45 -0.54 5.37
CA VAL A 421 14.60 -0.43 4.47
C VAL A 421 15.77 -1.22 5.05
N ASP A 422 16.50 -1.96 4.22
CA ASP A 422 17.66 -2.75 4.64
C ASP A 422 18.59 -3.05 3.45
N PRO A 423 19.77 -2.44 3.37
CA PRO A 423 20.25 -1.26 4.11
C PRO A 423 19.68 0.08 3.59
N VAL A 424 19.92 1.19 4.32
CA VAL A 424 19.50 2.56 3.96
C VAL A 424 20.02 2.96 2.58
N LEU A 425 21.29 2.78 2.31
CA LEU A 425 21.90 2.91 1.00
C LEU A 425 22.10 1.50 0.45
N ALA A 426 21.13 1.01 -0.33
CA ALA A 426 21.35 -0.23 -1.05
C ALA A 426 22.65 -0.09 -1.86
N PRO A 427 23.62 -1.03 -1.73
CA PRO A 427 24.82 -0.98 -2.53
C PRO A 427 24.41 -0.81 -3.98
N ALA A 428 25.05 0.14 -4.68
CA ALA A 428 24.96 0.20 -6.13
C ALA A 428 25.26 -1.23 -6.58
N ARG A 429 24.29 -1.89 -7.20
CA ARG A 429 24.59 -3.18 -7.82
C ARG A 429 25.74 -2.88 -8.74
N ALA A 430 26.93 -3.35 -8.39
CA ALA A 430 27.96 -3.50 -9.36
C ALA A 430 27.27 -4.22 -10.52
N HIS A 431 27.27 -3.60 -11.69
CA HIS A 431 27.02 -4.30 -12.94
C HIS A 431 28.20 -5.25 -13.15
N ASP A 432 28.38 -6.20 -12.21
CA ASP A 432 29.05 -7.44 -12.52
C ASP A 432 28.05 -8.19 -13.39
N GLU A 433 28.26 -8.01 -14.69
CA GLU A 433 27.77 -8.87 -15.74
C GLU A 433 28.38 -10.28 -15.58
N ALA A 434 28.01 -10.97 -14.51
CA ALA A 434 27.94 -12.42 -14.63
C ALA A 434 26.80 -12.65 -15.64
N PRO A 435 27.07 -13.34 -16.76
CA PRO A 435 26.04 -13.61 -17.76
C PRO A 435 24.88 -14.25 -17.04
N VAL A 436 23.68 -13.62 -17.14
CA VAL A 436 22.46 -14.14 -16.54
C VAL A 436 22.22 -15.49 -17.20
N VAL A 437 22.51 -16.58 -16.50
CA VAL A 437 22.19 -17.93 -17.01
C VAL A 437 20.68 -18.00 -16.99
N LEU A 438 20.11 -17.79 -18.17
CA LEU A 438 18.65 -17.89 -18.36
C LEU A 438 18.24 -19.36 -18.17
N SER A 439 17.12 -19.59 -17.50
CA SER A 439 16.46 -20.90 -17.51
C SER A 439 16.09 -21.29 -18.95
N ASP A 440 15.85 -22.56 -19.21
CA ASP A 440 15.42 -23.04 -20.53
C ASP A 440 14.17 -22.30 -21.00
N GLY A 441 13.20 -22.05 -20.09
CA GLY A 441 12.00 -21.28 -20.38
C GLY A 441 12.30 -19.83 -20.72
N ALA A 442 13.14 -19.15 -19.95
CA ALA A 442 13.56 -17.80 -20.25
C ALA A 442 14.34 -17.70 -21.57
N THR A 443 15.20 -18.68 -21.88
CA THR A 443 15.94 -18.78 -23.13
C THR A 443 14.98 -18.91 -24.33
N MET A 444 13.93 -19.72 -24.20
CA MET A 444 12.89 -19.87 -25.23
C MET A 444 12.19 -18.54 -25.50
N VAL A 445 11.79 -17.81 -24.47
CA VAL A 445 11.17 -16.48 -24.58
C VAL A 445 12.14 -15.47 -25.20
N ALA A 446 13.40 -15.43 -24.75
CA ALA A 446 14.43 -14.54 -25.30
C ALA A 446 14.64 -14.75 -26.80
N ASN A 447 14.72 -16.01 -27.23
CA ASN A 447 14.87 -16.34 -28.65
C ASN A 447 13.63 -15.91 -29.47
N ARG A 448 12.42 -16.02 -28.91
CA ARG A 448 11.20 -15.53 -29.54
C ARG A 448 11.23 -14.01 -29.67
N LEU A 449 11.59 -13.28 -28.60
CA LEU A 449 11.72 -11.81 -28.63
C LEU A 449 12.73 -11.36 -29.68
N ARG A 450 13.93 -11.96 -29.73
CA ARG A 450 14.95 -11.64 -30.75
C ARG A 450 14.45 -11.89 -32.17
N ARG A 451 13.67 -12.97 -32.40
CA ARG A 451 13.06 -13.25 -33.68
C ARG A 451 12.04 -12.18 -34.08
N ASN A 452 11.20 -11.75 -33.13
CA ASN A 452 10.22 -10.70 -33.37
C ASN A 452 10.89 -9.37 -33.70
N LEU A 453 11.92 -8.99 -32.93
CA LEU A 453 12.71 -7.77 -33.15
C LEU A 453 13.33 -7.76 -34.53
N ARG A 454 13.91 -8.90 -35.00
CA ARG A 454 14.46 -9.03 -36.36
C ARG A 454 13.38 -8.88 -37.45
N LYS A 455 12.18 -9.46 -37.22
CA LYS A 455 11.05 -9.33 -38.17
C LYS A 455 10.58 -7.88 -38.30
N LEU A 456 10.56 -7.14 -37.21
CA LEU A 456 10.08 -5.75 -37.15
C LEU A 456 11.16 -4.71 -37.50
N LYS A 457 12.44 -5.11 -37.58
CA LYS A 457 13.57 -4.21 -37.71
C LYS A 457 13.45 -3.24 -38.89
N ASN A 458 13.33 -3.75 -40.11
CA ASN A 458 13.34 -2.94 -41.34
C ASN A 458 12.15 -1.96 -41.37
N TRP A 459 10.99 -2.40 -40.89
CA TRP A 459 9.81 -1.53 -40.76
C TRP A 459 10.04 -0.41 -39.76
N ARG A 460 10.53 -0.74 -38.56
CA ARG A 460 10.79 0.23 -37.52
C ARG A 460 11.82 1.28 -37.93
N GLU A 461 12.92 0.85 -38.56
CA GLU A 461 13.96 1.73 -39.04
C GLU A 461 13.47 2.66 -40.15
N ARG A 462 12.69 2.14 -41.13
CA ARG A 462 12.14 2.93 -42.21
C ARG A 462 11.17 4.01 -41.75
N GLU A 463 10.31 3.67 -40.74
CA GLU A 463 9.26 4.56 -40.28
C GLU A 463 9.60 5.27 -38.97
N GLY A 464 10.82 5.12 -38.43
CA GLY A 464 11.26 5.76 -37.21
C GLY A 464 10.47 5.34 -35.97
N ILE A 465 10.05 4.07 -35.88
CA ILE A 465 9.18 3.57 -34.81
C ILE A 465 9.99 3.27 -33.54
N ALA A 466 9.82 4.09 -32.51
CA ALA A 466 10.46 3.96 -31.19
C ALA A 466 9.59 3.22 -30.15
N CYS A 467 8.25 3.32 -30.28
CA CYS A 467 7.29 2.65 -29.39
C CYS A 467 6.53 1.59 -30.16
N PHE A 468 6.54 0.32 -29.71
CA PHE A 468 5.96 -0.80 -30.47
C PHE A 468 5.71 -2.03 -29.59
N ARG A 469 4.82 -2.94 -30.05
CA ARG A 469 4.59 -4.24 -29.43
C ARG A 469 5.63 -5.26 -29.88
N ALA A 470 6.46 -5.73 -28.95
CA ALA A 470 7.51 -6.69 -29.22
C ALA A 470 7.04 -8.15 -29.08
N TYR A 471 6.04 -8.40 -28.25
CA TYR A 471 5.54 -9.74 -27.91
C TYR A 471 4.04 -9.68 -27.58
N ASP A 472 3.27 -10.69 -28.01
CA ASP A 472 1.84 -10.81 -27.69
C ASP A 472 1.45 -12.30 -27.65
N ALA A 473 1.64 -12.94 -26.51
CA ALA A 473 1.34 -14.36 -26.28
C ALA A 473 1.85 -15.31 -27.40
N ASP A 474 3.00 -15.00 -27.98
CA ASP A 474 3.60 -15.79 -29.07
C ASP A 474 3.93 -17.23 -28.69
N LEU A 475 4.09 -17.48 -27.39
CA LEU A 475 4.26 -18.79 -26.79
C LEU A 475 3.08 -18.99 -25.84
N PRO A 476 2.26 -20.04 -26.02
CA PRO A 476 1.04 -20.23 -25.25
C PRO A 476 1.26 -20.30 -23.72
N GLU A 477 2.45 -20.82 -23.31
CA GLU A 477 2.81 -20.96 -21.91
C GLU A 477 3.17 -19.61 -21.25
N TYR A 478 3.49 -18.60 -22.06
CA TYR A 478 3.92 -17.26 -21.65
C TYR A 478 2.92 -16.20 -22.10
N ALA A 479 1.71 -16.29 -21.55
CA ALA A 479 0.57 -15.47 -21.95
C ALA A 479 0.70 -14.03 -21.42
N ALA A 480 1.38 -13.16 -22.17
CA ALA A 480 1.55 -11.76 -21.85
C ALA A 480 1.75 -10.92 -23.14
N ALA A 481 1.54 -9.60 -23.04
CA ALA A 481 2.01 -8.64 -24.03
C ALA A 481 3.22 -7.88 -23.48
N ILE A 482 4.18 -7.54 -24.36
CA ILE A 482 5.32 -6.68 -24.04
C ILE A 482 5.36 -5.54 -25.06
N ASP A 483 5.07 -4.33 -24.59
CA ASP A 483 5.18 -3.09 -25.34
C ASP A 483 6.46 -2.35 -24.93
N VAL A 484 7.18 -1.87 -25.91
CA VAL A 484 8.44 -1.12 -25.77
C VAL A 484 8.14 0.37 -25.93
N TYR A 485 8.64 1.18 -25.00
CA TYR A 485 8.58 2.63 -25.05
C TYR A 485 9.98 3.22 -24.94
N ALA A 486 10.41 4.00 -25.92
CA ALA A 486 11.66 4.75 -25.84
C ALA A 486 11.34 6.25 -25.62
N THR A 487 12.03 6.87 -24.66
CA THR A 487 11.84 8.31 -24.39
C THR A 487 12.42 9.18 -25.47
N ASP A 488 11.81 10.35 -25.70
CA ASP A 488 12.26 11.37 -26.64
C ASP A 488 13.27 12.33 -25.98
N GLU A 489 14.42 11.78 -25.59
CA GLU A 489 15.53 12.47 -24.94
C GLU A 489 16.82 12.35 -25.78
N ALA A 490 17.82 13.20 -25.51
CA ALA A 490 19.13 13.12 -26.17
C ALA A 490 19.81 11.76 -25.96
N ALA A 491 19.60 11.12 -24.81
CA ALA A 491 19.98 9.75 -24.52
C ALA A 491 18.69 8.95 -24.21
N PRO A 492 18.05 8.33 -25.21
CA PRO A 492 16.78 7.66 -25.01
C PRO A 492 16.84 6.51 -24.01
N ARG A 493 15.94 6.52 -23.03
CA ARG A 493 15.75 5.42 -22.09
C ARG A 493 14.67 4.48 -22.62
N THR A 494 14.92 3.18 -22.54
CA THR A 494 13.94 2.15 -22.93
C THR A 494 13.17 1.67 -21.70
N PHE A 495 11.86 1.62 -21.81
CA PHE A 495 10.94 1.07 -20.83
C PHE A 495 10.11 -0.05 -21.45
N LEU A 496 9.73 -1.03 -20.64
CA LEU A 496 8.85 -2.12 -21.05
C LEU A 496 7.55 -2.05 -20.26
N HIS A 497 6.44 -2.09 -20.96
CA HIS A 497 5.13 -2.26 -20.37
C HIS A 497 4.70 -3.71 -20.61
N VAL A 498 4.65 -4.50 -19.53
CA VAL A 498 4.34 -5.94 -19.57
C VAL A 498 2.94 -6.15 -19.02
N GLN A 499 2.03 -6.63 -19.85
CA GLN A 499 0.67 -7.01 -19.46
C GLN A 499 0.56 -8.51 -19.38
N GLU A 500 0.50 -9.07 -18.18
CA GLU A 500 0.22 -10.49 -17.97
C GLU A 500 -1.26 -10.78 -18.24
N TYR A 501 -1.55 -11.77 -19.05
CA TYR A 501 -2.91 -12.25 -19.30
C TYR A 501 -3.30 -13.27 -18.22
N ALA A 502 -4.55 -13.22 -17.77
CA ALA A 502 -5.05 -14.15 -16.78
C ALA A 502 -4.89 -15.60 -17.27
N ALA A 503 -4.13 -16.38 -16.53
CA ALA A 503 -3.96 -17.81 -16.82
C ALA A 503 -5.29 -18.57 -16.65
N PRO A 504 -5.51 -19.68 -17.38
CA PRO A 504 -6.58 -20.61 -17.10
C PRO A 504 -6.54 -21.10 -15.64
N ALA A 505 -7.72 -21.40 -15.07
CA ALA A 505 -7.86 -21.74 -13.65
C ALA A 505 -7.21 -23.09 -13.26
N ASP A 506 -6.90 -23.91 -14.21
CA ASP A 506 -6.26 -25.23 -14.07
C ASP A 506 -4.72 -25.16 -13.97
N ILE A 507 -4.11 -23.99 -14.21
CA ILE A 507 -2.66 -23.83 -14.09
C ILE A 507 -2.29 -23.47 -12.65
N PRO A 508 -1.42 -24.25 -11.96
CA PRO A 508 -0.97 -23.95 -10.60
C PRO A 508 -0.30 -22.58 -10.48
N GLU A 509 -0.53 -21.90 -9.37
CA GLU A 509 -0.07 -20.51 -9.15
C GLU A 509 1.47 -20.40 -9.11
N ASP A 510 2.16 -21.39 -8.59
CA ASP A 510 3.63 -21.48 -8.56
C ASP A 510 4.22 -21.56 -9.98
N LEU A 511 3.58 -22.31 -10.88
CA LEU A 511 3.96 -22.41 -12.30
C LEU A 511 3.70 -21.09 -13.03
N GLN A 512 2.58 -20.41 -12.75
CA GLN A 512 2.31 -19.07 -13.30
C GLN A 512 3.40 -18.08 -12.88
N ARG A 513 3.75 -18.05 -11.59
CA ARG A 513 4.82 -17.18 -11.05
C ARG A 513 6.19 -17.51 -11.64
N ARG A 514 6.48 -18.79 -11.90
CA ARG A 514 7.72 -19.19 -12.54
C ARG A 514 7.78 -18.69 -13.98
N ARG A 515 6.72 -18.92 -14.77
CA ARG A 515 6.63 -18.46 -16.15
C ARG A 515 6.75 -16.94 -16.26
N LEU A 516 6.11 -16.19 -15.38
CA LEU A 516 6.25 -14.72 -15.33
C LEU A 516 7.69 -14.30 -15.04
N ARG A 517 8.38 -14.96 -14.11
CA ARG A 517 9.80 -14.67 -13.83
C ARG A 517 10.69 -14.95 -15.03
N ASP A 518 10.47 -16.06 -15.75
CA ASP A 518 11.19 -16.42 -16.98
C ASP A 518 10.98 -15.36 -18.06
N LEU A 519 9.73 -14.92 -18.28
CA LEU A 519 9.38 -13.87 -19.25
C LEU A 519 10.07 -12.54 -18.92
N LEU A 520 10.06 -12.11 -17.65
CA LEU A 520 10.71 -10.87 -17.22
C LEU A 520 12.23 -10.95 -17.31
N ALA A 521 12.84 -12.11 -17.01
CA ALA A 521 14.28 -12.34 -17.15
C ALA A 521 14.71 -12.26 -18.62
N ALA A 522 13.96 -12.92 -19.51
CA ALA A 522 14.18 -12.87 -20.95
C ALA A 522 14.05 -11.45 -21.53
N ALA A 523 13.00 -10.71 -21.10
CA ALA A 523 12.78 -9.35 -21.58
C ALA A 523 13.94 -8.41 -21.14
N ARG A 524 14.40 -8.54 -19.89
CA ARG A 524 15.52 -7.74 -19.38
C ARG A 524 16.81 -8.01 -20.17
N GLU A 525 17.08 -9.26 -20.42
CA GLU A 525 18.28 -9.66 -21.16
C GLU A 525 18.24 -9.17 -22.62
N VAL A 526 17.10 -9.33 -23.32
CA VAL A 526 16.99 -8.96 -24.73
C VAL A 526 17.01 -7.45 -24.95
N PHE A 527 16.41 -6.67 -24.05
CA PHE A 527 16.33 -5.21 -24.19
C PHE A 527 17.40 -4.47 -23.39
N GLY A 528 18.20 -5.14 -22.57
CA GLY A 528 19.24 -4.51 -21.75
C GLY A 528 18.69 -3.51 -20.73
N VAL A 529 17.46 -3.72 -20.25
CA VAL A 529 16.79 -2.76 -19.36
C VAL A 529 16.85 -3.20 -17.89
N PRO A 530 17.05 -2.25 -16.96
CA PRO A 530 16.99 -2.54 -15.53
C PRO A 530 15.54 -2.82 -15.09
N ARG A 531 15.36 -3.48 -13.94
CA ARG A 531 14.04 -3.90 -13.45
C ARG A 531 13.06 -2.73 -13.23
N GLU A 532 13.57 -1.59 -12.82
CA GLU A 532 12.81 -0.35 -12.60
C GLU A 532 12.22 0.24 -13.88
N HIS A 533 12.74 -0.12 -15.05
CA HIS A 533 12.19 0.25 -16.34
C HIS A 533 11.09 -0.70 -16.85
N ILE A 534 10.68 -1.68 -16.05
CA ILE A 534 9.60 -2.61 -16.39
C ILE A 534 8.36 -2.31 -15.57
N ALA A 535 7.31 -1.84 -16.24
CA ALA A 535 5.98 -1.69 -15.68
C ALA A 535 5.20 -3.00 -15.89
N LEU A 536 5.02 -3.77 -14.81
CA LEU A 536 4.26 -5.02 -14.85
C LEU A 536 2.81 -4.77 -14.45
N LYS A 537 1.86 -5.19 -15.30
CA LYS A 537 0.42 -5.13 -15.08
C LYS A 537 -0.20 -6.52 -15.18
N THR A 538 -1.01 -6.90 -14.21
CA THR A 538 -1.77 -8.16 -14.24
C THR A 538 -3.24 -7.84 -14.43
N ARG A 539 -3.87 -8.40 -15.48
CA ARG A 539 -5.31 -8.31 -15.71
C ARG A 539 -6.03 -9.34 -14.84
N ALA A 540 -6.51 -8.94 -13.66
CA ALA A 540 -7.38 -9.78 -12.86
C ALA A 540 -8.79 -9.87 -13.48
N ARG A 541 -9.31 -11.10 -13.67
CA ARG A 541 -10.74 -11.35 -13.96
C ARG A 541 -11.51 -11.21 -12.66
N GLY A 542 -12.03 -10.00 -12.36
CA GLY A 542 -12.89 -9.74 -11.21
C GLY A 542 -14.27 -9.26 -11.64
N LYS A 543 -15.35 -9.87 -11.14
CA LYS A 543 -16.70 -9.28 -11.21
C LYS A 543 -16.70 -8.02 -10.32
N GLY A 544 -16.81 -6.83 -10.92
CA GLY A 544 -17.09 -5.58 -10.21
C GLY A 544 -15.90 -4.73 -9.75
N GLY A 545 -14.67 -4.98 -10.21
CA GLY A 545 -13.52 -4.12 -9.91
C GLY A 545 -13.39 -2.96 -10.90
N SER A 546 -13.15 -1.73 -10.39
CA SER A 546 -12.86 -0.56 -11.22
C SER A 546 -11.72 -0.86 -12.20
N LYS A 547 -11.96 -0.70 -13.49
CA LYS A 547 -10.95 -0.84 -14.56
C LYS A 547 -9.82 0.22 -14.47
N TYR A 548 -9.93 1.18 -13.57
CA TYR A 548 -9.08 2.36 -13.44
C TYR A 548 -8.42 2.46 -12.07
N GLY A 549 -8.05 1.33 -11.46
CA GLY A 549 -7.25 1.33 -10.23
C GLY A 549 -5.85 1.89 -10.48
N GLN A 550 -5.39 2.82 -9.64
CA GLN A 550 -4.02 3.29 -9.62
C GLN A 550 -3.12 2.16 -9.11
N PHE A 551 -2.14 1.70 -9.91
CA PHE A 551 -1.31 0.52 -9.58
C PHE A 551 -0.02 0.84 -8.85
N GLU A 552 0.72 1.87 -9.32
CA GLU A 552 1.92 2.39 -8.65
C GLU A 552 1.87 3.91 -8.77
N ALA A 553 1.71 4.63 -7.69
CA ALA A 553 1.65 6.09 -7.77
C ALA A 553 3.07 6.69 -7.88
N ARG A 554 3.77 6.48 -9.01
CA ARG A 554 5.07 7.11 -9.27
C ARG A 554 4.93 8.57 -9.70
N GLY A 555 3.79 8.94 -10.31
CA GLY A 555 3.57 10.26 -10.89
C GLY A 555 4.49 10.55 -12.09
N GLU A 556 5.19 9.54 -12.63
CA GLU A 556 6.18 9.70 -13.69
C GLU A 556 5.51 9.68 -15.06
N LEU A 557 5.52 10.83 -15.73
CA LEU A 557 5.13 10.96 -17.12
C LEU A 557 6.38 10.94 -18.00
N LEU A 558 6.43 10.02 -18.94
CA LEU A 558 7.52 9.90 -19.92
C LEU A 558 7.07 10.54 -21.24
N VAL A 559 7.94 11.29 -21.90
CA VAL A 559 7.68 11.83 -23.23
C VAL A 559 8.23 10.83 -24.26
N VAL A 560 7.37 10.39 -25.18
CA VAL A 560 7.71 9.49 -26.28
C VAL A 560 7.37 10.14 -27.63
N ARG A 561 8.01 9.66 -28.70
CA ARG A 561 7.78 10.18 -30.05
C ARG A 561 7.01 9.19 -30.92
N GLU A 562 5.98 9.70 -31.60
CA GLU A 562 5.29 8.97 -32.68
C GLU A 562 5.17 9.88 -33.91
N GLY A 563 5.90 9.57 -34.96
CA GLY A 563 6.02 10.48 -36.11
C GLY A 563 6.59 11.83 -35.70
N ARG A 564 5.83 12.91 -35.91
CA ARG A 564 6.19 14.26 -35.49
C ARG A 564 5.67 14.62 -34.07
N ALA A 565 4.76 13.81 -33.52
CA ALA A 565 4.14 14.09 -32.24
C ALA A 565 5.01 13.65 -31.08
N ARG A 566 5.10 14.49 -30.04
CA ARG A 566 5.65 14.18 -28.71
C ARG A 566 4.48 13.96 -27.77
N LEU A 567 4.42 12.79 -27.16
CA LEU A 567 3.28 12.36 -26.36
C LEU A 567 3.72 11.93 -24.98
N LYS A 568 3.04 12.40 -23.96
CA LYS A 568 3.24 11.98 -22.56
C LYS A 568 2.53 10.65 -22.35
N VAL A 569 3.25 9.68 -21.79
CA VAL A 569 2.73 8.37 -21.40
C VAL A 569 3.00 8.12 -19.93
N ASN A 570 2.13 7.36 -19.27
CA ASN A 570 2.31 6.89 -17.91
C ASN A 570 2.26 5.37 -17.88
N LEU A 571 3.38 4.74 -17.68
CA LEU A 571 3.49 3.28 -17.73
C LEU A 571 3.16 2.62 -16.38
N PHE A 572 3.27 3.33 -15.26
CA PHE A 572 3.27 2.75 -13.92
C PHE A 572 1.96 2.92 -13.15
N ASP A 573 1.31 4.07 -13.27
CA ASP A 573 0.23 4.46 -12.36
C ASP A 573 -1.17 4.01 -12.81
N TYR A 574 -1.35 3.79 -14.12
CA TYR A 574 -2.63 3.39 -14.72
C TYR A 574 -2.53 2.04 -15.41
N LEU A 575 -3.67 1.41 -15.69
CA LEU A 575 -3.70 0.18 -16.48
C LEU A 575 -3.32 0.46 -17.95
N ASP A 576 -3.87 1.54 -18.50
CA ASP A 576 -3.61 1.99 -19.85
C ASP A 576 -2.53 3.08 -19.83
N THR A 577 -1.65 3.07 -20.82
CA THR A 577 -0.43 3.91 -20.82
C THR A 577 -0.64 5.36 -21.25
N GLY A 578 -1.82 5.70 -21.72
CA GLY A 578 -2.11 6.99 -22.34
C GLY A 578 -1.90 7.02 -23.86
N LEU A 579 -1.36 5.94 -24.45
CA LEU A 579 -1.13 5.82 -25.91
C LEU A 579 -1.41 4.40 -26.36
N PHE A 580 -2.45 4.21 -27.19
CA PHE A 580 -2.77 2.94 -27.83
C PHE A 580 -1.91 2.76 -29.10
N LEU A 581 -0.91 1.88 -29.04
CA LEU A 581 0.08 1.70 -30.10
C LEU A 581 -0.52 1.10 -31.40
N ASP A 582 -1.59 0.33 -31.29
CA ASP A 582 -2.30 -0.26 -32.41
C ASP A 582 -2.99 0.77 -33.33
N HIS A 583 -3.35 1.95 -32.78
CA HIS A 583 -3.98 3.03 -33.57
C HIS A 583 -2.97 3.96 -34.27
N ARG A 584 -1.69 3.65 -34.28
CA ARG A 584 -0.66 4.47 -34.93
C ARG A 584 -0.95 4.79 -36.38
N PRO A 585 -1.30 3.80 -37.24
CA PRO A 585 -1.60 4.11 -38.66
C PRO A 585 -2.78 5.05 -38.81
N MET A 586 -3.79 4.94 -37.95
CA MET A 586 -4.94 5.83 -37.97
C MET A 586 -4.53 7.27 -37.58
N ARG A 587 -3.72 7.45 -36.53
CA ARG A 587 -3.23 8.78 -36.16
C ARG A 587 -2.34 9.42 -37.20
N LEU A 588 -1.48 8.65 -37.88
CA LEU A 588 -0.68 9.16 -39.01
C LEU A 588 -1.55 9.58 -40.19
N ARG A 589 -2.61 8.83 -40.49
CA ARG A 589 -3.61 9.22 -41.52
C ARG A 589 -4.31 10.53 -41.10
N LEU A 590 -4.73 10.69 -39.85
CA LEU A 590 -5.31 11.95 -39.39
C LEU A 590 -4.34 13.13 -39.50
N PHE A 591 -3.04 12.89 -39.30
CA PHE A 591 -2.01 13.91 -39.54
C PHE A 591 -1.96 14.32 -41.03
N GLU A 592 -2.01 13.38 -41.94
CA GLU A 592 -1.94 13.62 -43.40
C GLU A 592 -3.19 14.33 -43.94
N GLU A 593 -4.38 14.00 -43.42
CA GLU A 593 -5.67 14.51 -43.91
C GLU A 593 -6.16 15.76 -43.20
N ALA A 594 -5.51 16.20 -42.10
CA ALA A 594 -6.01 17.28 -41.27
C ALA A 594 -5.72 18.71 -41.77
N HIS A 595 -4.94 18.86 -42.85
CA HIS A 595 -4.55 20.20 -43.33
C HIS A 595 -5.77 21.11 -43.61
N ASP A 596 -5.82 22.27 -42.97
CA ASP A 596 -6.91 23.26 -42.98
C ASP A 596 -8.30 22.72 -42.54
N ALA A 597 -8.37 21.52 -41.97
CA ALA A 597 -9.61 20.89 -41.55
C ALA A 597 -10.09 21.39 -40.18
N ARG A 598 -11.40 21.44 -39.99
CA ARG A 598 -12.05 21.46 -38.68
C ARG A 598 -12.13 20.02 -38.18
N PHE A 599 -11.29 19.69 -37.24
CA PHE A 599 -11.17 18.31 -36.71
C PHE A 599 -11.97 18.12 -35.42
N LEU A 600 -12.73 17.02 -35.33
CA LEU A 600 -13.45 16.58 -34.14
C LEU A 600 -12.94 15.24 -33.67
N ASN A 601 -12.55 15.16 -32.40
CA ASN A 601 -12.14 13.93 -31.72
C ASN A 601 -13.17 13.58 -30.63
N LEU A 602 -13.96 12.54 -30.86
CA LEU A 602 -14.96 12.03 -29.92
C LEU A 602 -14.37 10.87 -29.11
N PHE A 603 -14.64 10.86 -27.80
CA PHE A 603 -13.98 9.94 -26.84
C PHE A 603 -12.46 10.14 -26.87
N GLY A 604 -12.06 11.40 -26.77
CA GLY A 604 -10.73 11.89 -27.15
C GLY A 604 -9.58 11.36 -26.29
N TYR A 605 -9.87 10.74 -25.13
CA TYR A 605 -8.87 10.19 -24.20
C TYR A 605 -7.74 11.19 -23.92
N THR A 606 -6.47 10.81 -24.03
CA THR A 606 -5.30 11.69 -23.82
C THR A 606 -5.02 12.64 -24.99
N GLY A 607 -5.87 12.66 -26.01
CA GLY A 607 -5.76 13.57 -27.15
C GLY A 607 -4.67 13.24 -28.18
N ALA A 608 -4.12 12.04 -28.19
CA ALA A 608 -3.07 11.67 -29.15
C ALA A 608 -3.49 11.89 -30.62
N ALA A 609 -4.75 11.58 -30.97
CA ALA A 609 -5.31 11.85 -32.30
C ALA A 609 -5.43 13.38 -32.57
N THR A 610 -5.83 14.15 -31.55
CA THR A 610 -5.92 15.62 -31.63
C THR A 610 -4.56 16.26 -31.89
N VAL A 611 -3.51 15.78 -31.21
CA VAL A 611 -2.13 16.26 -31.44
C VAL A 611 -1.69 16.00 -32.87
N HIS A 612 -1.93 14.78 -33.38
CA HIS A 612 -1.58 14.46 -34.78
C HIS A 612 -2.32 15.35 -35.78
N ALA A 613 -3.63 15.54 -35.59
CA ALA A 613 -4.40 16.44 -36.44
C ALA A 613 -3.90 17.91 -36.33
N GLY A 614 -3.59 18.38 -35.14
CA GLY A 614 -3.02 19.72 -34.91
C GLY A 614 -1.68 19.92 -35.62
N LEU A 615 -0.76 18.94 -35.50
CA LEU A 615 0.54 18.96 -36.20
C LEU A 615 0.41 18.77 -37.72
N GLY A 616 -0.65 18.12 -38.17
CA GLY A 616 -1.03 18.00 -39.58
C GLY A 616 -1.58 19.30 -40.19
N GLY A 617 -1.75 20.35 -39.42
CA GLY A 617 -2.19 21.67 -39.85
C GLY A 617 -3.70 21.87 -39.80
N ALA A 618 -4.40 21.18 -38.89
CA ALA A 618 -5.83 21.42 -38.66
C ALA A 618 -6.08 22.90 -38.32
N ARG A 619 -7.06 23.51 -38.98
CA ARG A 619 -7.44 24.89 -38.73
C ARG A 619 -8.01 25.07 -37.32
N GLN A 620 -8.77 24.07 -36.86
CA GLN A 620 -9.36 24.00 -35.53
C GLN A 620 -9.50 22.55 -35.10
N THR A 621 -9.27 22.26 -33.82
CA THR A 621 -9.59 20.94 -33.25
C THR A 621 -10.57 21.08 -32.08
N THR A 622 -11.53 20.16 -32.00
CA THR A 622 -12.44 20.00 -30.84
C THR A 622 -12.28 18.59 -30.31
N THR A 623 -11.95 18.45 -29.04
CA THR A 623 -11.82 17.14 -28.36
C THR A 623 -12.87 17.03 -27.28
N VAL A 624 -13.68 15.99 -27.33
CA VAL A 624 -14.77 15.72 -26.40
C VAL A 624 -14.48 14.45 -25.63
N ASP A 625 -14.43 14.54 -24.31
CA ASP A 625 -14.31 13.41 -23.38
C ASP A 625 -15.08 13.64 -22.09
N LEU A 626 -15.54 12.59 -21.44
CA LEU A 626 -16.26 12.67 -20.17
C LEU A 626 -15.31 12.92 -18.98
N SER A 627 -14.04 12.51 -19.11
CA SER A 627 -13.03 12.53 -18.05
C SER A 627 -12.25 13.83 -18.05
N ALA A 628 -12.37 14.64 -16.97
CA ALA A 628 -11.54 15.82 -16.76
C ALA A 628 -10.04 15.47 -16.77
N THR A 629 -9.64 14.37 -16.12
CA THR A 629 -8.24 13.91 -16.06
C THR A 629 -7.66 13.62 -17.45
N TYR A 630 -8.44 13.02 -18.34
CA TYR A 630 -7.97 12.78 -19.71
C TYR A 630 -7.89 14.05 -20.53
N LEU A 631 -8.79 14.99 -20.32
CA LEU A 631 -8.72 16.31 -20.97
C LEU A 631 -7.55 17.15 -20.46
N GLU A 632 -7.21 17.07 -19.19
CA GLU A 632 -5.98 17.68 -18.64
C GLU A 632 -4.75 17.07 -19.30
N TRP A 633 -4.71 15.75 -19.44
CA TRP A 633 -3.62 15.07 -20.14
C TRP A 633 -3.56 15.43 -21.62
N CYS A 634 -4.71 15.59 -22.28
CA CYS A 634 -4.80 16.11 -23.65
C CYS A 634 -4.23 17.53 -23.75
N ALA A 635 -4.56 18.41 -22.82
CA ALA A 635 -4.00 19.75 -22.75
C ALA A 635 -2.48 19.73 -22.58
N ASP A 636 -1.97 18.81 -21.77
CA ASP A 636 -0.53 18.59 -21.58
C ASP A 636 0.15 18.13 -22.87
N ASN A 637 -0.47 17.19 -23.59
CA ASN A 637 0.03 16.71 -24.88
C ASN A 637 0.03 17.80 -25.94
N LEU A 638 -1.00 18.65 -25.97
CA LEU A 638 -1.05 19.81 -26.87
C LEU A 638 0.09 20.79 -26.55
N ARG A 639 0.30 21.12 -25.27
CA ARG A 639 1.40 22.02 -24.85
C ARG A 639 2.79 21.46 -25.16
N GLU A 640 2.97 20.15 -25.04
CA GLU A 640 4.22 19.45 -25.38
C GLU A 640 4.60 19.58 -26.86
N ASN A 641 3.64 19.89 -27.73
CA ASN A 641 3.80 20.05 -29.17
C ASN A 641 3.59 21.50 -29.65
N ASP A 642 3.62 22.48 -28.77
CA ASP A 642 3.39 23.91 -29.07
C ASP A 642 2.01 24.19 -29.71
N LEU A 643 1.03 23.33 -29.48
CA LEU A 643 -0.34 23.44 -29.95
C LEU A 643 -1.22 24.14 -28.91
N GLY A 644 -0.83 25.35 -28.51
CA GLY A 644 -1.59 26.16 -27.56
C GLY A 644 -2.65 27.06 -28.24
N GLY A 645 -3.55 27.61 -27.41
CA GLY A 645 -4.48 28.64 -27.83
C GLY A 645 -5.90 28.18 -28.14
N THR A 646 -6.75 29.14 -28.51
CA THR A 646 -8.22 28.97 -28.67
C THR A 646 -8.63 28.05 -29.84
N ARG A 647 -7.70 27.71 -30.72
CA ARG A 647 -7.95 26.80 -31.86
C ARG A 647 -8.15 25.36 -31.43
N HIS A 648 -7.66 24.98 -30.24
CA HIS A 648 -7.73 23.62 -29.71
C HIS A 648 -8.70 23.59 -28.52
N ARG A 649 -9.98 23.31 -28.83
CA ARG A 649 -11.06 23.31 -27.84
C ARG A 649 -11.16 21.95 -27.14
N LEU A 650 -11.17 21.95 -25.81
CA LEU A 650 -11.41 20.77 -24.99
C LEU A 650 -12.79 20.88 -24.33
N VAL A 651 -13.60 19.84 -24.43
CA VAL A 651 -14.98 19.83 -23.95
C VAL A 651 -15.20 18.62 -23.04
N GLN A 652 -15.50 18.89 -21.77
CA GLN A 652 -15.89 17.85 -20.83
C GLN A 652 -17.39 17.59 -20.96
N ALA A 653 -17.78 16.52 -21.67
CA ALA A 653 -19.17 16.17 -21.88
C ALA A 653 -19.34 14.68 -22.22
N ASP A 654 -20.56 14.17 -22.09
CA ASP A 654 -20.96 12.94 -22.77
C ASP A 654 -20.94 13.14 -24.27
N ALA A 655 -20.11 12.36 -24.97
CA ALA A 655 -19.82 12.58 -26.38
C ALA A 655 -21.07 12.51 -27.26
N LEU A 656 -21.99 11.57 -27.01
CA LEU A 656 -23.21 11.41 -27.79
C LEU A 656 -24.19 12.56 -27.52
N ALA A 657 -24.46 12.88 -26.26
CA ALA A 657 -25.35 13.97 -25.90
C ALA A 657 -24.85 15.33 -26.39
N TRP A 658 -23.53 15.55 -26.30
CA TRP A 658 -22.89 16.75 -26.79
C TRP A 658 -23.01 16.87 -28.32
N LEU A 659 -22.73 15.79 -29.05
CA LEU A 659 -22.78 15.74 -30.50
C LEU A 659 -24.20 15.99 -31.04
N GLU A 660 -25.23 15.52 -30.36
CA GLU A 660 -26.63 15.77 -30.70
C GLU A 660 -27.04 17.25 -30.52
N ALA A 661 -26.42 17.95 -29.57
CA ALA A 661 -26.67 19.36 -29.29
C ALA A 661 -25.76 20.31 -30.10
N ASP A 662 -24.63 19.83 -30.63
CA ASP A 662 -23.70 20.65 -31.38
C ASP A 662 -24.28 21.05 -32.74
N THR A 663 -23.94 22.26 -33.19
CA THR A 663 -24.41 22.84 -34.48
C THR A 663 -23.30 23.09 -35.47
N HIS A 664 -22.05 22.83 -35.09
CA HIS A 664 -20.89 23.04 -35.95
C HIS A 664 -20.75 21.91 -36.97
N GLU A 665 -20.11 22.23 -38.06
CA GLU A 665 -19.68 21.21 -39.08
C GLU A 665 -18.20 20.97 -39.00
N TYR A 666 -17.82 19.71 -39.28
CA TYR A 666 -16.44 19.23 -39.26
C TYR A 666 -16.05 18.58 -40.58
N ASP A 667 -14.80 18.79 -40.96
CA ASP A 667 -14.26 18.25 -42.20
C ASP A 667 -13.63 16.87 -41.97
N LEU A 668 -13.13 16.63 -40.75
CA LEU A 668 -12.53 15.37 -40.34
C LEU A 668 -12.98 15.02 -38.91
N VAL A 669 -13.53 13.82 -38.75
CA VAL A 669 -14.02 13.33 -37.45
C VAL A 669 -13.36 11.99 -37.12
N PHE A 670 -12.83 11.86 -35.90
CA PHE A 670 -12.40 10.57 -35.37
C PHE A 670 -13.27 10.20 -34.17
N CYS A 671 -13.76 8.98 -34.15
CA CYS A 671 -14.67 8.47 -33.13
C CYS A 671 -14.24 7.05 -32.70
N ASP A 672 -13.69 6.90 -31.49
CA ASP A 672 -13.23 5.62 -30.93
C ASP A 672 -13.87 5.37 -29.56
N PRO A 673 -15.17 4.99 -29.53
CA PRO A 673 -15.90 4.83 -28.28
C PRO A 673 -15.42 3.60 -27.49
N PRO A 674 -15.48 3.65 -26.13
CA PRO A 674 -15.23 2.49 -25.30
C PRO A 674 -16.30 1.41 -25.54
N THR A 675 -15.95 0.14 -25.32
CA THR A 675 -16.91 -0.98 -25.44
C THR A 675 -18.12 -0.80 -24.51
N PHE A 676 -17.87 -0.43 -23.26
CA PHE A 676 -18.87 -0.08 -22.24
C PHE A 676 -18.36 1.06 -21.39
N SER A 677 -19.24 1.96 -21.00
CA SER A 677 -18.97 3.02 -20.04
C SER A 677 -20.06 3.05 -18.98
N ASN A 678 -19.68 2.77 -17.70
CA ASN A 678 -20.54 2.87 -16.53
C ASN A 678 -20.07 4.07 -15.72
N SER A 679 -20.55 5.25 -16.00
CA SER A 679 -20.24 6.47 -15.26
C SER A 679 -21.43 6.91 -14.44
N LYS A 680 -21.20 7.29 -13.17
CA LYS A 680 -22.25 7.93 -12.33
C LYS A 680 -22.74 9.28 -12.90
N ARG A 681 -22.07 9.82 -13.93
CA ARG A 681 -22.34 11.14 -14.53
C ARG A 681 -22.96 11.10 -15.93
N ALA A 682 -23.08 9.89 -16.55
CA ALA A 682 -23.68 9.72 -17.87
C ALA A 682 -24.56 8.47 -17.89
N ARG A 683 -25.44 8.36 -18.90
CA ARG A 683 -26.17 7.10 -19.18
C ARG A 683 -25.18 6.01 -19.54
N ASP A 684 -25.45 4.77 -19.15
CA ASP A 684 -24.64 3.61 -19.55
C ASP A 684 -24.54 3.57 -21.06
N PHE A 685 -23.29 3.61 -21.55
CA PHE A 685 -23.00 3.55 -22.98
C PHE A 685 -22.58 2.14 -23.36
N ASP A 686 -23.23 1.57 -24.37
CA ASP A 686 -22.90 0.31 -25.01
C ASP A 686 -22.71 0.55 -26.50
N VAL A 687 -21.49 0.31 -27.03
CA VAL A 687 -21.19 0.58 -28.43
C VAL A 687 -22.06 -0.23 -29.39
N GLN A 688 -22.37 -1.50 -29.06
CA GLN A 688 -23.22 -2.33 -29.91
C GLN A 688 -24.66 -1.79 -30.00
N ALA A 689 -25.20 -1.32 -28.89
CA ALA A 689 -26.57 -0.78 -28.86
C ALA A 689 -26.65 0.64 -29.42
N SER A 690 -25.59 1.45 -29.28
CA SER A 690 -25.61 2.90 -29.52
C SER A 690 -24.96 3.34 -30.83
N HIS A 691 -24.22 2.45 -31.56
CA HIS A 691 -23.40 2.84 -32.70
C HIS A 691 -24.20 3.50 -33.84
N VAL A 692 -25.39 3.02 -34.18
CA VAL A 692 -26.18 3.60 -35.28
C VAL A 692 -26.58 5.05 -34.92
N ARG A 693 -27.03 5.30 -33.68
CA ARG A 693 -27.37 6.63 -33.20
C ARG A 693 -26.14 7.57 -33.16
N LEU A 694 -25.00 7.05 -32.67
CA LEU A 694 -23.74 7.79 -32.63
C LEU A 694 -23.25 8.16 -34.01
N LEU A 695 -23.20 7.19 -34.92
CA LEU A 695 -22.78 7.39 -36.32
C LEU A 695 -23.70 8.37 -37.07
N ARG A 696 -25.01 8.27 -36.87
CA ARG A 696 -25.97 9.20 -37.48
C ARG A 696 -25.73 10.63 -36.99
N ALA A 697 -25.54 10.81 -35.70
CA ALA A 697 -25.25 12.13 -35.15
C ALA A 697 -23.91 12.69 -35.64
N ALA A 698 -22.87 11.85 -35.75
CA ALA A 698 -21.55 12.26 -36.25
C ALA A 698 -21.58 12.61 -37.75
N VAL A 699 -22.22 11.79 -38.58
CA VAL A 699 -22.38 12.06 -40.01
C VAL A 699 -23.19 13.33 -40.25
N ALA A 700 -24.21 13.62 -39.44
CA ALA A 700 -24.97 14.86 -39.53
C ALA A 700 -24.12 16.12 -39.29
N ARG A 701 -22.99 15.99 -38.60
CA ARG A 701 -22.02 17.10 -38.34
C ARG A 701 -20.88 17.16 -39.34
N LEU A 702 -20.80 16.28 -40.35
CA LEU A 702 -19.80 16.38 -41.38
C LEU A 702 -20.12 17.57 -42.33
N SER A 703 -19.12 18.23 -42.84
CA SER A 703 -19.24 19.10 -44.03
C SER A 703 -19.56 18.28 -45.27
N ALA A 704 -19.82 18.92 -46.39
CA ALA A 704 -20.24 18.23 -47.64
C ALA A 704 -19.28 17.11 -48.06
N ASP A 705 -17.97 17.38 -48.00
CA ASP A 705 -16.88 16.44 -48.32
C ASP A 705 -16.22 15.84 -47.08
N GLY A 706 -16.84 16.03 -45.87
CA GLY A 706 -16.31 15.59 -44.57
C GLY A 706 -16.23 14.09 -44.43
N VAL A 707 -15.21 13.62 -43.69
CA VAL A 707 -14.94 12.20 -43.43
C VAL A 707 -15.00 11.90 -41.96
N LEU A 708 -15.66 10.80 -41.62
CA LEU A 708 -15.68 10.22 -40.28
C LEU A 708 -14.89 8.89 -40.28
N TYR A 709 -13.95 8.78 -39.38
CA TYR A 709 -13.32 7.51 -39.00
C TYR A 709 -13.93 6.98 -37.73
N PHE A 710 -14.55 5.82 -37.77
CA PHE A 710 -15.12 5.13 -36.63
C PHE A 710 -14.32 3.89 -36.32
N SER A 711 -13.81 3.78 -35.10
CA SER A 711 -13.05 2.64 -34.62
C SER A 711 -13.66 2.06 -33.37
N ASN A 712 -13.50 0.77 -33.13
CA ASN A 712 -13.73 0.18 -31.79
C ASN A 712 -12.99 -1.17 -31.65
N ASN A 713 -12.72 -1.56 -30.38
CA ASN A 713 -12.00 -2.76 -29.99
C ASN A 713 -12.91 -3.89 -29.45
N TYR A 714 -14.23 -3.78 -29.60
CA TYR A 714 -15.15 -4.82 -29.17
C TYR A 714 -15.14 -6.02 -30.11
N ARG A 715 -14.54 -7.12 -29.71
CA ARG A 715 -14.34 -8.32 -30.55
C ARG A 715 -15.63 -8.91 -31.19
N ARG A 716 -16.78 -8.70 -30.53
CA ARG A 716 -18.09 -9.18 -30.99
C ARG A 716 -18.91 -8.12 -31.71
N PHE A 717 -18.34 -6.95 -31.96
CA PHE A 717 -19.03 -5.85 -32.61
C PHE A 717 -19.50 -6.23 -34.01
N ARG A 718 -20.73 -5.89 -34.34
CA ARG A 718 -21.32 -6.00 -35.66
C ARG A 718 -21.90 -4.66 -36.05
N LEU A 719 -21.39 -4.09 -37.12
CA LEU A 719 -21.97 -2.89 -37.71
C LEU A 719 -23.35 -3.24 -38.25
N ASP A 720 -24.36 -2.43 -37.98
CA ASP A 720 -25.67 -2.50 -38.63
C ASP A 720 -25.56 -1.78 -39.98
N GLU A 721 -25.09 -2.51 -41.00
CA GLU A 721 -24.78 -1.97 -42.33
C GLU A 721 -26.02 -1.37 -43.01
N ASP A 722 -27.19 -2.02 -42.87
CA ASP A 722 -28.45 -1.56 -43.46
C ASP A 722 -28.90 -0.23 -42.83
N ALA A 723 -28.86 -0.13 -41.50
CA ALA A 723 -29.22 1.10 -40.79
C ALA A 723 -28.24 2.24 -41.06
N VAL A 724 -26.93 1.96 -41.24
CA VAL A 724 -25.90 2.95 -41.57
C VAL A 724 -26.04 3.38 -43.04
N ALA A 725 -26.28 2.47 -43.96
CA ALA A 725 -26.46 2.75 -45.36
C ALA A 725 -27.65 3.70 -45.65
N ALA A 726 -28.61 3.81 -44.74
CA ALA A 726 -29.72 4.74 -44.84
C ALA A 726 -29.30 6.23 -44.78
N PHE A 727 -28.14 6.57 -44.21
CA PHE A 727 -27.71 7.97 -44.01
C PHE A 727 -26.24 8.23 -44.39
N ALA A 728 -25.41 7.22 -44.63
CA ALA A 728 -24.00 7.38 -44.92
C ALA A 728 -23.53 6.32 -45.94
N TRP A 729 -22.47 6.64 -46.70
CA TRP A 729 -21.64 5.61 -47.28
C TRP A 729 -20.63 5.14 -46.24
N CYS A 730 -20.27 3.86 -46.29
CA CYS A 730 -19.41 3.24 -45.29
C CYS A 730 -18.48 2.21 -45.93
N GLU A 731 -17.20 2.29 -45.63
CA GLU A 731 -16.15 1.35 -46.07
C GLU A 731 -15.35 0.84 -44.89
N GLU A 732 -15.19 -0.48 -44.74
CA GLU A 732 -14.32 -1.03 -43.73
C GLU A 732 -12.86 -0.95 -44.17
N ILE A 733 -12.03 -0.27 -43.37
CA ILE A 733 -10.60 -0.04 -43.65
C ILE A 733 -9.68 -0.72 -42.61
N THR A 734 -10.19 -1.65 -41.84
CA THR A 734 -9.47 -2.33 -40.71
C THR A 734 -8.07 -2.80 -41.11
N ALA A 735 -7.94 -3.46 -42.27
CA ALA A 735 -6.66 -3.97 -42.75
C ALA A 735 -5.59 -2.88 -42.98
N GLN A 736 -6.01 -1.63 -43.24
CA GLN A 736 -5.14 -0.48 -43.47
C GLN A 736 -4.73 0.21 -42.16
N THR A 737 -5.40 -0.10 -41.06
CA THR A 737 -5.21 0.58 -39.75
C THR A 737 -4.48 -0.26 -38.73
N ILE A 738 -4.23 -1.54 -38.98
CA ILE A 738 -3.47 -2.43 -38.10
C ILE A 738 -1.98 -2.39 -38.47
N PRO A 739 -1.09 -1.95 -37.56
CA PRO A 739 0.33 -1.88 -37.83
C PRO A 739 1.01 -3.26 -37.77
N PRO A 740 2.20 -3.43 -38.37
CA PRO A 740 2.91 -4.71 -38.43
C PRO A 740 3.21 -5.38 -37.11
N ASP A 741 3.40 -4.62 -36.02
CA ASP A 741 3.65 -5.11 -34.68
C ASP A 741 2.38 -5.69 -34.02
N PHE A 742 1.19 -5.37 -34.52
CA PHE A 742 -0.11 -5.93 -34.12
C PHE A 742 -0.70 -6.91 -35.14
N ALA A 743 -0.01 -7.21 -36.23
CA ALA A 743 -0.51 -8.08 -37.29
C ALA A 743 -0.90 -9.51 -36.84
N ARG A 744 -0.55 -9.92 -35.63
CA ARG A 744 -0.93 -11.19 -34.99
C ARG A 744 -2.39 -11.24 -34.59
N ASP A 745 -2.97 -10.10 -34.23
CA ASP A 745 -4.38 -9.95 -33.88
C ASP A 745 -5.07 -9.02 -34.91
N ALA A 746 -5.52 -9.60 -36.01
CA ALA A 746 -6.27 -8.87 -37.05
C ALA A 746 -7.61 -8.29 -36.55
N ARG A 747 -7.96 -8.52 -35.29
CA ARG A 747 -9.17 -8.02 -34.62
C ARG A 747 -8.87 -7.24 -33.36
N ILE A 748 -7.66 -6.67 -33.26
CA ILE A 748 -7.30 -5.81 -32.12
C ILE A 748 -8.23 -4.60 -32.01
N HIS A 749 -8.57 -4.03 -33.17
CA HIS A 749 -9.67 -3.09 -33.39
C HIS A 749 -10.25 -3.30 -34.79
N ARG A 750 -11.42 -2.70 -35.06
CA ARG A 750 -11.98 -2.56 -36.41
C ARG A 750 -12.19 -1.08 -36.69
N CYS A 751 -12.02 -0.67 -37.94
CA CYS A 751 -12.13 0.72 -38.38
C CYS A 751 -12.91 0.85 -39.66
N TRP A 752 -13.80 1.85 -39.70
CA TRP A 752 -14.61 2.19 -40.87
C TRP A 752 -14.42 3.66 -41.24
N ARG A 753 -14.43 3.94 -42.50
CA ARG A 753 -14.48 5.26 -43.09
C ARG A 753 -15.89 5.54 -43.57
N LEU A 754 -16.48 6.65 -43.17
CA LEU A 754 -17.85 7.05 -43.50
C LEU A 754 -17.89 8.48 -44.02
N GLY A 755 -18.88 8.79 -44.83
CA GLY A 755 -19.19 10.16 -45.23
C GLY A 755 -20.68 10.32 -45.56
N ARG A 756 -21.09 11.57 -45.79
CA ARG A 756 -22.49 11.84 -46.18
C ARG A 756 -22.84 11.13 -47.46
N ARG A 757 -24.05 10.65 -47.57
CA ARG A 757 -24.62 10.20 -48.82
C ARG A 757 -24.93 11.41 -49.67
N ALA A 758 -24.48 11.45 -50.94
CA ALA A 758 -24.77 12.51 -51.89
C ALA A 758 -26.29 12.60 -52.16
#